data_ae0c127fcea48d00b59efd2db1b9a262
#
_entry.id   ae0c127fcea48d00b59efd2db1b9a262
#
_cell.length_a   1.000
_cell.length_b   1.000
_cell.length_c   1.000
_cell.angle_alpha   90.00
_cell.angle_beta   90.00
_cell.angle_gamma   90.00
#
_symmetry.space_group_name_H-M   'P 1'
#
loop_
_entity.id
_entity.type
_entity.pdbx_description
1 polymer ?
#
loop_
_entity_poly.entity_id
_entity_poly.type
_entity_poly.pdbx_seq_one_letter_code
_entity_poly.pdbx_strand_id
1 'polypeptide(L)'
;MNRTFSLATFISAVCCSGLLLGAEPNENFFREQVAPILAGKCVRCHNDAQAGGGLSLTTAREALSGGDSGESIVVGQPDSSFLLDYLVGEKPEMPKGSPPLSANEVSLVRQWIAAGAKWPHDLTLEVKDDWWSQQSLSRPAVPSVPAAFQASVRTPIDAFVIAKLDEQGMHLSPPADARTLVRRLFYDLTGLPPTPQEMQTWTEKLTAPDSSGINDEAYTQLVDHLLASPRYGERWARHWLDVVKYADTCGYDKDKLRHHAWPYRDYVIRSFNQDKPYARFVQEQIAGDALFPGEPDGILGLGFIAAGPWDFIGHVEVPATKIDGKNARNLDRDEMVSNTLNTFCSVTIQCARCHDHKFDPYTQQHYYGLQSVFAAVDRADRVFDLDPAVEQKRQSLVAEKQNVASQLVAWQQEIQAAGGNQLAKLRQQISALHGKTRPELEVPEHGYHSQIEPVAHVEKWVQINLDHPIELSKIVLHPCYDDFAGIGAGFGFPIRFKIEIAANPQFENAQLVVDETGHDFPNPLLGTYQAETRLTAQFIRVTATKLAPRKNDFIFALSEVEVFDASNRNVAQGSVVTSHDSIEAPNRWRRSNLVDGRWPQSLDPAAVEQLVSARAQLAKLERQIETPERTSRRKQLEAEQQRIDQELGRLPSGQMVYAAATQFSAQGNFKPTGGVPRDVHVLHRGNVTSPLEEAIPCALPLPGQETAQFSLPSDHTEADRRAALARWITAKDHPLTWRSIANRVWQYHFDQPLAGTPNDFGRMGQPPTHPQLLDWLAVEFRDQGQSFKALHRLIVTSSVYRQTSQHNEAFAAQDGSNQYLWRMNRRRLEAEEIRDSILSVSGQLDLKMGGPGYYLFALEKAEHSPHYEYHKFDPSDPASHRRSIYRFIVRSQPDPYMTTLDCADSSQSTPKRDETLTALQALSMLNNPFQLVMAEAFAQRLESEANTLDDQIDHAIWLTLGRSSNETERREYATFAQQHGLVQLCRVLLNQSEFVYLD
;
A
#
# COMPACT_ATOMS: atom_id res chain seq x y z
N MET A 1 16.10 -82.32 37.68
CA MET A 1 17.20 -83.11 37.13
C MET A 1 18.37 -82.17 36.89
N ASN A 2 19.35 -82.40 37.65
CA ASN A 2 20.83 -82.28 37.52
C ASN A 2 21.40 -80.88 37.14
N ARG A 3 22.04 -80.29 38.09
CA ARG A 3 23.38 -80.39 38.68
C ARG A 3 24.37 -79.39 38.04
N THR A 4 24.69 -78.31 38.80
CA THR A 4 26.00 -78.12 39.56
C THR A 4 27.20 -77.96 38.63
N PHE A 5 28.01 -76.86 38.82
CA PHE A 5 29.16 -76.79 39.70
C PHE A 5 29.72 -75.39 39.83
N SER A 6 29.99 -75.03 41.05
CA SER A 6 30.68 -73.88 41.57
C SER A 6 32.19 -74.00 41.33
N LEU A 7 32.93 -72.89 41.12
CA LEU A 7 34.29 -72.75 41.61
C LEU A 7 34.64 -71.31 41.98
N ALA A 8 34.85 -71.06 43.21
CA ALA A 8 35.41 -69.86 43.75
C ALA A 8 36.93 -69.86 43.62
N THR A 9 37.53 -68.74 43.33
CA THR A 9 38.96 -68.51 43.66
C THR A 9 39.16 -67.07 44.11
N PHE A 10 39.54 -66.90 45.37
CA PHE A 10 40.09 -65.71 46.02
C PHE A 10 41.42 -65.32 45.37
N ILE A 11 41.62 -64.04 45.09
CA ILE A 11 42.95 -63.40 45.11
C ILE A 11 42.80 -61.93 45.48
N SER A 12 43.36 -61.60 46.61
CA SER A 12 44.02 -60.37 47.11
C SER A 12 43.71 -58.95 46.59
N ALA A 13 43.26 -58.13 47.50
CA ALA A 13 43.33 -56.67 47.42
C ALA A 13 44.78 -56.21 47.34
N VAL A 14 45.10 -55.43 46.34
CA VAL A 14 46.20 -54.45 46.32
C VAL A 14 45.61 -53.10 46.11
N CYS A 15 45.69 -52.27 47.13
CA CYS A 15 45.45 -50.84 46.97
C CYS A 15 46.49 -50.23 46.01
N CYS A 16 46.03 -49.84 44.82
CA CYS A 16 46.72 -48.84 43.99
C CYS A 16 45.83 -47.61 43.86
N SER A 17 46.16 -46.52 44.52
CA SER A 17 45.70 -45.19 44.30
C SER A 17 46.14 -44.81 42.91
N GLY A 18 45.33 -45.17 41.87
CA GLY A 18 45.45 -44.73 40.52
C GLY A 18 44.79 -43.35 40.38
N LEU A 19 45.57 -42.30 40.17
CA LEU A 19 45.12 -41.05 39.58
C LEU A 19 44.20 -41.40 38.41
N LEU A 20 42.96 -40.96 38.45
CA LEU A 20 42.08 -40.84 37.27
C LEU A 20 42.77 -39.85 36.32
N LEU A 21 43.67 -40.34 35.50
CA LEU A 21 44.01 -39.67 34.24
C LEU A 21 42.72 -39.66 33.41
N GLY A 22 42.02 -38.53 33.42
CA GLY A 22 40.89 -38.28 32.50
C GLY A 22 41.38 -38.56 31.09
N ALA A 23 40.62 -39.33 30.35
CA ALA A 23 40.84 -39.53 28.93
C ALA A 23 41.03 -38.16 28.26
N GLU A 24 42.12 -37.96 27.50
CA GLU A 24 42.34 -36.70 26.79
C GLU A 24 41.14 -36.40 25.87
N PRO A 25 40.54 -35.22 25.96
CA PRO A 25 39.48 -34.81 25.04
C PRO A 25 39.98 -34.87 23.60
N ASN A 26 39.33 -35.65 22.77
CA ASN A 26 39.64 -35.86 21.36
C ASN A 26 38.63 -35.11 20.46
N GLU A 27 38.70 -35.28 19.16
CA GLU A 27 37.74 -34.67 18.19
C GLU A 27 36.29 -35.10 18.46
N ASN A 28 36.01 -36.26 18.98
CA ASN A 28 34.69 -36.70 19.36
C ASN A 28 34.17 -35.90 20.55
N PHE A 29 35.05 -35.58 21.52
CA PHE A 29 34.68 -34.73 22.63
C PHE A 29 34.20 -33.33 22.14
N PHE A 30 34.91 -32.77 21.15
CA PHE A 30 34.49 -31.52 20.53
C PHE A 30 33.09 -31.66 19.87
N ARG A 31 32.92 -32.69 18.99
CA ARG A 31 31.62 -32.91 18.29
C ARG A 31 30.45 -33.05 19.23
N GLU A 32 30.62 -33.81 20.31
CA GLU A 32 29.52 -34.22 21.19
C GLU A 32 29.26 -33.21 22.31
N GLN A 33 30.26 -32.49 22.80
CA GLN A 33 30.15 -31.71 24.02
C GLN A 33 30.35 -30.19 23.77
N VAL A 34 31.29 -29.79 22.90
CA VAL A 34 31.65 -28.36 22.71
C VAL A 34 30.97 -27.74 21.50
N ALA A 35 30.94 -28.44 20.38
CA ALA A 35 30.32 -27.96 19.16
C ALA A 35 28.85 -27.56 19.34
N PRO A 36 28.03 -28.31 20.09
CA PRO A 36 26.65 -27.89 20.40
C PRO A 36 26.58 -26.61 21.21
N ILE A 37 27.51 -26.35 22.12
CA ILE A 37 27.57 -25.12 22.91
C ILE A 37 27.90 -23.93 22.01
N LEU A 38 28.97 -24.06 21.20
CA LEU A 38 29.41 -22.99 20.29
C LEU A 38 28.37 -22.69 19.24
N ALA A 39 27.80 -23.72 18.59
CA ALA A 39 26.76 -23.57 17.58
C ALA A 39 25.48 -22.92 18.15
N GLY A 40 25.06 -23.34 19.35
CA GLY A 40 23.83 -22.84 19.95
C GLY A 40 23.93 -21.44 20.58
N LYS A 41 25.13 -21.03 21.05
CA LYS A 41 25.28 -19.82 21.86
C LYS A 41 26.25 -18.78 21.32
N CYS A 42 27.17 -19.15 20.40
CA CYS A 42 28.26 -18.27 19.96
C CYS A 42 28.24 -17.98 18.46
N VAL A 43 28.16 -19.03 17.63
CA VAL A 43 28.27 -18.93 16.15
C VAL A 43 27.22 -17.98 15.54
N ARG A 44 26.11 -17.78 16.22
CA ARG A 44 25.07 -16.85 15.79
C ARG A 44 25.57 -15.42 15.56
N CYS A 45 26.48 -14.93 16.40
CA CYS A 45 27.07 -13.59 16.29
C CYS A 45 28.52 -13.63 15.78
N HIS A 46 29.17 -14.78 15.95
CA HIS A 46 30.56 -15.03 15.60
C HIS A 46 30.61 -16.01 14.43
N ASN A 47 30.07 -15.63 13.27
CA ASN A 47 30.11 -16.37 12.00
C ASN A 47 30.72 -15.51 10.91
N ASP A 48 30.96 -16.10 9.74
CA ASP A 48 31.62 -15.43 8.63
C ASP A 48 30.92 -14.20 8.09
N ALA A 49 29.59 -14.17 8.20
CA ALA A 49 28.76 -13.04 7.72
C ALA A 49 28.74 -11.87 8.71
N GLN A 50 28.84 -12.13 10.02
CA GLN A 50 28.72 -11.09 11.06
C GLN A 50 30.01 -10.81 11.80
N ALA A 51 30.89 -11.81 11.94
CA ALA A 51 32.18 -11.78 12.63
C ALA A 51 32.26 -10.78 13.81
N GLY A 52 31.39 -10.94 14.80
CA GLY A 52 31.28 -10.02 15.94
C GLY A 52 32.61 -9.79 16.62
N GLY A 53 33.14 -8.56 16.65
CA GLY A 53 34.49 -8.27 17.11
C GLY A 53 35.60 -8.89 16.24
N GLY A 54 35.32 -9.08 14.94
CA GLY A 54 36.25 -9.70 13.99
C GLY A 54 36.43 -11.21 14.18
N LEU A 55 35.67 -11.86 15.11
CA LEU A 55 35.80 -13.29 15.43
C LEU A 55 34.73 -14.12 14.72
N SER A 56 35.14 -15.12 13.92
CA SER A 56 34.26 -16.22 13.46
C SER A 56 34.59 -17.50 14.22
N LEU A 57 33.53 -18.21 14.65
CA LEU A 57 33.61 -19.52 15.32
C LEU A 57 32.98 -20.62 14.46
N THR A 58 32.93 -20.46 13.14
CA THR A 58 32.30 -21.43 12.23
C THR A 58 33.25 -22.57 11.89
N THR A 59 34.54 -22.27 11.73
CA THR A 59 35.57 -23.28 11.44
C THR A 59 36.74 -23.19 12.42
N ALA A 60 37.47 -24.27 12.53
CA ALA A 60 38.69 -24.32 13.34
C ALA A 60 39.68 -23.20 12.98
N ARG A 61 39.88 -22.97 11.70
CA ARG A 61 40.82 -21.98 11.18
C ARG A 61 40.46 -20.57 11.64
N GLU A 62 39.21 -20.21 11.51
CA GLU A 62 38.71 -18.87 11.85
C GLU A 62 38.69 -18.65 13.36
N ALA A 63 38.20 -19.63 14.12
CA ALA A 63 38.19 -19.59 15.58
C ALA A 63 39.59 -19.38 16.19
N LEU A 64 40.61 -20.02 15.60
CA LEU A 64 42.00 -19.89 16.04
C LEU A 64 42.71 -18.63 15.49
N SER A 65 42.18 -18.02 14.41
CA SER A 65 42.71 -16.74 13.90
C SER A 65 42.45 -15.57 14.85
N GLY A 66 41.50 -15.71 15.77
CA GLY A 66 41.08 -14.67 16.69
C GLY A 66 40.22 -13.56 16.07
N GLY A 67 40.03 -12.47 16.81
CA GLY A 67 39.27 -11.32 16.39
C GLY A 67 40.01 -9.99 16.59
N ASP A 68 39.29 -8.87 16.58
CA ASP A 68 39.85 -7.54 16.72
C ASP A 68 40.63 -7.32 18.02
N SER A 69 40.32 -8.13 19.08
CA SER A 69 40.99 -8.08 20.37
C SER A 69 42.20 -9.02 20.47
N GLY A 70 42.51 -9.79 19.42
CA GLY A 70 43.63 -10.76 19.38
C GLY A 70 43.14 -12.20 19.41
N GLU A 71 44.05 -13.13 19.84
CA GLU A 71 43.77 -14.57 19.86
C GLU A 71 42.65 -14.91 20.86
N SER A 72 41.50 -15.29 20.37
CA SER A 72 40.35 -15.67 21.22
C SER A 72 40.53 -17.01 21.93
N ILE A 73 41.28 -17.93 21.32
CA ILE A 73 41.61 -19.26 21.82
C ILE A 73 43.12 -19.49 21.74
N VAL A 74 43.78 -19.58 22.89
CA VAL A 74 45.20 -19.94 23.00
C VAL A 74 45.31 -21.45 23.27
N VAL A 75 45.74 -22.18 22.29
CA VAL A 75 45.82 -23.64 22.29
C VAL A 75 46.56 -24.17 23.53
N GLY A 76 45.89 -25.02 24.32
CA GLY A 76 46.42 -25.58 25.55
C GLY A 76 46.48 -24.64 26.76
N GLN A 77 46.06 -23.38 26.60
CA GLN A 77 46.12 -22.34 27.65
C GLN A 77 44.78 -21.69 27.91
N PRO A 78 43.87 -22.34 28.61
CA PRO A 78 42.53 -21.81 28.84
C PRO A 78 42.54 -20.47 29.56
N ASP A 79 43.40 -20.27 30.54
CA ASP A 79 43.49 -19.03 31.34
C ASP A 79 44.12 -17.85 30.56
N SER A 80 44.66 -18.09 29.39
CA SER A 80 45.16 -17.06 28.46
C SER A 80 44.24 -16.85 27.25
N SER A 81 43.10 -17.54 27.23
CA SER A 81 42.14 -17.51 26.12
C SER A 81 41.05 -16.49 26.39
N PHE A 82 41.00 -15.36 25.66
CA PHE A 82 39.97 -14.31 25.82
C PHE A 82 38.55 -14.86 25.73
N LEU A 83 38.31 -15.91 24.96
CA LEU A 83 36.99 -16.54 24.91
C LEU A 83 36.44 -16.85 26.29
N LEU A 84 37.28 -17.41 27.20
CA LEU A 84 36.84 -17.74 28.55
C LEU A 84 36.65 -16.50 29.44
N ASP A 85 37.45 -15.45 29.26
CA ASP A 85 37.31 -14.22 30.05
C ASP A 85 35.93 -13.59 29.87
N TYR A 86 35.37 -13.64 28.66
CA TYR A 86 34.02 -13.13 28.35
C TYR A 86 32.90 -14.05 28.85
N LEU A 87 33.16 -15.33 29.15
CA LEU A 87 32.17 -16.34 29.55
C LEU A 87 32.06 -16.50 31.05
N VAL A 88 32.99 -15.97 31.87
CA VAL A 88 33.05 -16.15 33.32
C VAL A 88 32.83 -14.81 34.05
N GLY A 89 32.44 -14.89 35.37
CA GLY A 89 32.22 -13.73 36.19
C GLY A 89 30.81 -13.68 36.76
N GLU A 90 30.52 -12.72 37.64
CA GLU A 90 29.18 -12.53 38.21
C GLU A 90 28.17 -12.05 37.14
N LYS A 91 28.65 -11.33 36.12
CA LYS A 91 27.88 -10.89 34.94
C LYS A 91 28.72 -11.09 33.72
N PRO A 92 28.76 -12.29 33.11
CA PRO A 92 29.53 -12.54 31.90
C PRO A 92 29.10 -11.60 30.78
N GLU A 93 30.05 -11.09 29.97
CA GLU A 93 29.76 -10.19 28.85
C GLU A 93 29.16 -10.93 27.64
N MET A 94 29.41 -12.24 27.55
CA MET A 94 28.93 -13.12 26.49
C MET A 94 28.24 -14.37 27.06
N PRO A 95 27.23 -14.92 26.36
CA PRO A 95 26.64 -14.43 25.11
C PRO A 95 25.71 -13.23 25.36
N LYS A 96 25.80 -12.19 24.50
CA LYS A 96 24.90 -11.03 24.57
C LYS A 96 23.49 -11.42 24.18
N GLY A 97 22.49 -11.02 24.97
CA GLY A 97 21.08 -11.25 24.66
C GLY A 97 20.61 -12.71 24.85
N SER A 98 21.40 -13.55 25.48
CA SER A 98 21.06 -14.94 25.84
C SER A 98 21.48 -15.23 27.28
N PRO A 99 20.89 -16.22 27.94
CA PRO A 99 21.35 -16.63 29.27
C PRO A 99 22.84 -17.03 29.26
N PRO A 100 23.59 -16.70 30.32
CA PRO A 100 24.97 -17.10 30.45
C PRO A 100 25.16 -18.62 30.31
N LEU A 101 26.39 -19.04 29.94
CA LEU A 101 26.73 -20.44 29.97
C LEU A 101 26.64 -20.96 31.41
N SER A 102 26.15 -22.19 31.58
CA SER A 102 26.21 -22.89 32.85
C SER A 102 27.66 -23.19 33.23
N ALA A 103 27.92 -23.36 34.51
CA ALA A 103 29.24 -23.72 35.00
C ALA A 103 29.78 -25.02 34.35
N ASN A 104 28.90 -25.96 34.02
CA ASN A 104 29.28 -27.17 33.31
C ASN A 104 29.70 -26.88 31.85
N GLU A 105 28.94 -26.03 31.13
CA GLU A 105 29.30 -25.66 29.74
C GLU A 105 30.61 -24.89 29.68
N VAL A 106 30.84 -23.95 30.58
CA VAL A 106 32.13 -23.25 30.73
C VAL A 106 33.25 -24.25 30.99
N SER A 107 33.05 -25.26 31.87
CA SER A 107 34.03 -26.31 32.17
C SER A 107 34.36 -27.16 30.94
N LEU A 108 33.36 -27.51 30.12
CA LEU A 108 33.59 -28.28 28.89
C LEU A 108 34.41 -27.49 27.85
N VAL A 109 34.12 -26.19 27.67
CA VAL A 109 34.92 -25.32 26.79
C VAL A 109 36.35 -25.19 27.33
N ARG A 110 36.55 -25.00 28.63
CA ARG A 110 37.85 -24.94 29.30
C ARG A 110 38.67 -26.21 29.09
N GLN A 111 38.05 -27.39 29.30
CA GLN A 111 38.69 -28.69 29.07
C GLN A 111 39.10 -28.88 27.62
N TRP A 112 38.29 -28.50 26.69
CA TRP A 112 38.59 -28.55 25.26
C TRP A 112 39.82 -27.69 24.90
N ILE A 113 39.86 -26.44 25.38
CA ILE A 113 41.02 -25.56 25.16
C ILE A 113 42.29 -26.16 25.80
N ALA A 114 42.20 -26.64 27.05
CA ALA A 114 43.31 -27.24 27.78
C ALA A 114 43.86 -28.49 27.06
N ALA A 115 43.01 -29.28 26.42
CA ALA A 115 43.36 -30.46 25.61
C ALA A 115 43.88 -30.15 24.21
N GLY A 116 44.17 -28.88 23.93
CA GLY A 116 44.74 -28.47 22.65
C GLY A 116 43.74 -28.00 21.60
N ALA A 117 42.50 -27.64 22.01
CA ALA A 117 41.45 -27.06 21.17
C ALA A 117 41.26 -27.85 19.83
N LYS A 118 41.30 -29.19 19.91
CA LYS A 118 41.16 -30.06 18.74
C LYS A 118 39.74 -29.90 18.16
N TRP A 119 39.69 -29.52 16.91
CA TRP A 119 38.47 -29.31 16.12
C TRP A 119 38.54 -30.15 14.85
N PRO A 120 37.55 -31.01 14.55
CA PRO A 120 37.54 -31.83 13.34
C PRO A 120 37.57 -30.98 12.07
N HIS A 121 38.48 -31.30 11.13
CA HIS A 121 38.62 -30.52 9.90
C HIS A 121 37.39 -30.54 8.97
N ASP A 122 36.56 -31.57 9.12
CA ASP A 122 35.34 -31.78 8.36
C ASP A 122 34.09 -31.14 9.02
N LEU A 123 34.26 -30.51 10.19
CA LEU A 123 33.16 -29.93 10.93
C LEU A 123 33.16 -28.42 10.85
N THR A 124 32.18 -27.88 10.11
CA THR A 124 31.80 -26.49 10.12
C THR A 124 30.59 -26.33 11.05
N LEU A 125 30.62 -25.36 11.95
CA LEU A 125 29.51 -25.07 12.81
C LEU A 125 28.54 -24.14 12.07
N GLU A 126 27.35 -24.64 11.88
CA GLU A 126 26.26 -23.85 11.29
C GLU A 126 25.40 -23.24 12.40
N VAL A 127 24.87 -22.08 12.17
CA VAL A 127 23.85 -21.47 13.03
C VAL A 127 22.61 -22.36 12.95
N LYS A 128 22.33 -23.14 13.98
CA LYS A 128 20.99 -23.71 14.11
C LYS A 128 20.03 -22.57 14.35
N ASP A 129 19.29 -22.19 13.32
CA ASP A 129 18.20 -21.25 13.49
C ASP A 129 17.05 -21.98 14.21
N ASP A 130 17.06 -21.86 15.53
CA ASP A 130 16.04 -22.41 16.43
C ASP A 130 14.97 -21.35 16.79
N TRP A 131 15.02 -20.18 16.16
CA TRP A 131 14.08 -19.13 16.46
C TRP A 131 12.65 -19.57 16.12
N TRP A 132 11.75 -19.40 17.06
CA TRP A 132 10.40 -19.97 17.02
C TRP A 132 9.65 -19.67 15.72
N SER A 133 9.78 -18.46 15.18
CA SER A 133 9.04 -18.02 13.99
C SER A 133 9.59 -18.64 12.70
N GLN A 134 10.87 -19.00 12.68
CA GLN A 134 11.55 -19.64 11.55
C GLN A 134 11.38 -21.16 11.54
N GLN A 135 10.82 -21.75 12.59
CA GLN A 135 10.56 -23.20 12.60
C GLN A 135 9.42 -23.55 11.63
N SER A 136 9.58 -24.69 10.97
CA SER A 136 8.55 -25.24 10.10
C SER A 136 7.22 -25.36 10.85
N LEU A 137 6.14 -24.95 10.21
CA LEU A 137 4.82 -24.99 10.82
C LEU A 137 4.32 -26.43 10.94
N SER A 138 4.09 -26.88 12.17
CA SER A 138 3.54 -28.20 12.47
C SER A 138 2.24 -28.05 13.26
N ARG A 139 1.38 -29.08 13.19
CA ARG A 139 0.13 -29.11 13.99
C ARG A 139 0.39 -29.76 15.33
N PRO A 140 0.46 -29.01 16.44
CA PRO A 140 0.60 -29.60 17.77
C PRO A 140 -0.62 -30.45 18.13
N ALA A 141 -0.38 -31.50 18.95
CA ALA A 141 -1.49 -32.24 19.54
C ALA A 141 -2.24 -31.38 20.55
N VAL A 142 -3.56 -31.46 20.57
CA VAL A 142 -4.37 -30.79 21.59
C VAL A 142 -4.04 -31.40 22.96
N PRO A 143 -3.65 -30.57 23.96
CA PRO A 143 -3.27 -31.06 25.27
C PRO A 143 -4.43 -31.79 25.98
N SER A 144 -4.10 -32.76 26.83
CA SER A 144 -5.06 -33.33 27.77
C SER A 144 -5.31 -32.34 28.89
N VAL A 145 -6.57 -32.16 29.28
CA VAL A 145 -6.98 -31.25 30.33
C VAL A 145 -7.31 -32.07 31.62
N PRO A 146 -6.92 -31.61 32.80
CA PRO A 146 -7.32 -32.28 34.06
C PRO A 146 -8.83 -32.48 34.17
N ALA A 147 -9.27 -33.59 34.76
CA ALA A 147 -10.70 -33.95 34.83
C ALA A 147 -11.58 -32.85 35.44
N ALA A 148 -11.03 -32.07 36.38
CA ALA A 148 -11.73 -30.96 37.05
C ALA A 148 -12.12 -29.85 36.07
N PHE A 149 -11.39 -29.67 34.98
CA PHE A 149 -11.62 -28.60 33.98
C PHE A 149 -12.22 -29.10 32.67
N GLN A 150 -12.48 -30.39 32.53
CA GLN A 150 -13.01 -31.02 31.30
C GLN A 150 -14.32 -30.37 30.85
N ALA A 151 -15.20 -30.00 31.78
CA ALA A 151 -16.46 -29.34 31.49
C ALA A 151 -16.29 -27.89 30.92
N SER A 152 -15.13 -27.31 31.10
CA SER A 152 -14.79 -25.98 30.56
C SER A 152 -14.21 -26.01 29.16
N VAL A 153 -13.97 -27.18 28.55
CA VAL A 153 -13.43 -27.32 27.21
C VAL A 153 -14.60 -27.32 26.20
N ARG A 154 -14.74 -26.27 25.43
CA ARG A 154 -15.70 -26.09 24.34
C ARG A 154 -15.05 -26.22 22.96
N THR A 155 -13.84 -25.71 22.85
CA THR A 155 -13.03 -25.75 21.62
C THR A 155 -11.59 -26.21 21.97
N PRO A 156 -10.80 -26.65 20.99
CA PRO A 156 -9.40 -26.97 21.22
C PRO A 156 -8.58 -25.82 21.84
N ILE A 157 -8.97 -24.58 21.60
CA ILE A 157 -8.34 -23.37 22.20
C ILE A 157 -8.33 -23.46 23.71
N ASP A 158 -9.44 -23.87 24.29
CA ASP A 158 -9.60 -23.99 25.72
C ASP A 158 -8.60 -24.97 26.35
N ALA A 159 -8.37 -26.09 25.66
CA ALA A 159 -7.42 -27.09 26.15
C ALA A 159 -5.99 -26.54 26.23
N PHE A 160 -5.53 -25.75 25.25
CA PHE A 160 -4.20 -25.13 25.28
C PHE A 160 -4.07 -24.09 26.40
N VAL A 161 -5.09 -23.24 26.58
CA VAL A 161 -5.06 -22.19 27.60
C VAL A 161 -5.19 -22.79 28.98
N ILE A 162 -6.12 -23.77 29.19
CA ILE A 162 -6.29 -24.44 30.48
C ILE A 162 -5.01 -25.18 30.88
N ALA A 163 -4.38 -25.90 29.97
CA ALA A 163 -3.12 -26.59 30.24
C ALA A 163 -2.04 -25.60 30.73
N LYS A 164 -1.97 -24.42 30.07
CA LYS A 164 -1.01 -23.39 30.49
C LYS A 164 -1.34 -22.75 31.84
N LEU A 165 -2.61 -22.54 32.13
CA LEU A 165 -3.07 -22.02 33.40
C LEU A 165 -2.81 -23.04 34.54
N ASP A 166 -3.06 -24.33 34.30
CA ASP A 166 -2.83 -25.40 35.27
C ASP A 166 -1.32 -25.51 35.62
N GLU A 167 -0.41 -25.37 34.64
CA GLU A 167 1.03 -25.25 34.89
C GLU A 167 1.40 -24.11 35.85
N GLN A 168 0.59 -23.05 35.90
CA GLN A 168 0.79 -21.87 36.75
C GLN A 168 -0.06 -21.93 38.03
N GLY A 169 -0.83 -22.99 38.27
CA GLY A 169 -1.74 -23.11 39.39
C GLY A 169 -2.96 -22.15 39.31
N MET A 170 -3.32 -21.75 38.11
CA MET A 170 -4.44 -20.86 37.78
C MET A 170 -5.54 -21.63 37.04
N HIS A 171 -6.70 -21.02 36.93
CA HIS A 171 -7.82 -21.54 36.11
C HIS A 171 -8.60 -20.43 35.44
N LEU A 172 -9.45 -20.79 34.46
CA LEU A 172 -10.35 -19.84 33.81
C LEU A 172 -11.34 -19.20 34.80
N SER A 173 -11.60 -17.93 34.62
CA SER A 173 -12.69 -17.23 35.29
C SER A 173 -14.06 -17.77 34.86
N PRO A 174 -15.13 -17.60 35.68
CA PRO A 174 -16.48 -17.98 35.24
C PRO A 174 -16.92 -17.31 33.95
N PRO A 175 -17.91 -17.88 33.21
CA PRO A 175 -18.48 -17.21 32.06
C PRO A 175 -19.09 -15.85 32.45
N ALA A 176 -19.02 -14.89 31.55
CA ALA A 176 -19.73 -13.62 31.66
C ALA A 176 -21.24 -13.83 31.51
N ASP A 177 -22.03 -12.87 32.00
CA ASP A 177 -23.49 -12.89 31.82
C ASP A 177 -23.93 -12.69 30.36
N ALA A 178 -25.18 -13.02 30.08
CA ALA A 178 -25.75 -12.97 28.75
C ALA A 178 -25.64 -11.57 28.09
N ARG A 179 -25.93 -10.50 28.83
CA ARG A 179 -25.86 -9.11 28.36
C ARG A 179 -24.44 -8.73 27.98
N THR A 180 -23.49 -9.02 28.84
CA THR A 180 -22.06 -8.78 28.57
C THR A 180 -21.61 -9.50 27.29
N LEU A 181 -21.98 -10.76 27.13
CA LEU A 181 -21.63 -11.54 25.93
C LEU A 181 -22.28 -11.01 24.66
N VAL A 182 -23.57 -10.61 24.70
CA VAL A 182 -24.23 -9.99 23.57
C VAL A 182 -23.52 -8.71 23.17
N ARG A 183 -23.28 -7.79 24.12
CA ARG A 183 -22.61 -6.52 23.86
C ARG A 183 -21.20 -6.73 23.29
N ARG A 184 -20.42 -7.64 23.86
CA ARG A 184 -19.07 -8.00 23.41
C ARG A 184 -19.06 -8.50 21.99
N LEU A 185 -19.91 -9.46 21.64
CA LEU A 185 -20.01 -10.03 20.28
C LEU A 185 -20.41 -9.00 19.23
N PHE A 186 -21.38 -8.12 19.54
CA PHE A 186 -21.80 -7.08 18.60
C PHE A 186 -20.65 -6.13 18.25
N TYR A 187 -19.92 -5.65 19.25
CA TYR A 187 -18.78 -4.77 19.00
C TYR A 187 -17.63 -5.48 18.31
N ASP A 188 -17.27 -6.69 18.72
CA ASP A 188 -16.16 -7.43 18.14
C ASP A 188 -16.41 -7.82 16.67
N LEU A 189 -17.61 -8.26 16.36
CA LEU A 189 -17.93 -8.77 15.03
C LEU A 189 -18.48 -7.71 14.08
N THR A 190 -19.13 -6.66 14.59
CA THR A 190 -19.77 -5.64 13.74
C THR A 190 -19.28 -4.21 13.99
N GLY A 191 -18.61 -3.94 15.12
CA GLY A 191 -18.17 -2.62 15.53
C GLY A 191 -19.31 -1.65 15.88
N LEU A 192 -20.50 -2.17 16.20
CA LEU A 192 -21.69 -1.41 16.54
C LEU A 192 -22.34 -1.95 17.82
N PRO A 193 -23.01 -1.11 18.62
CA PRO A 193 -23.85 -1.60 19.71
C PRO A 193 -25.04 -2.40 19.16
N PRO A 194 -25.55 -3.38 19.88
CA PRO A 194 -26.84 -3.97 19.59
C PRO A 194 -27.94 -2.90 19.74
N THR A 195 -28.96 -2.97 18.90
CA THR A 195 -30.18 -2.20 19.12
C THR A 195 -30.90 -2.68 20.40
N PRO A 196 -31.76 -1.87 21.03
CA PRO A 196 -32.55 -2.29 22.20
C PRO A 196 -33.29 -3.62 21.99
N GLN A 197 -33.88 -3.80 20.83
CA GLN A 197 -34.59 -5.04 20.46
C GLN A 197 -33.67 -6.25 20.35
N GLU A 198 -32.47 -6.07 19.75
CA GLU A 198 -31.47 -7.14 19.64
C GLU A 198 -30.90 -7.49 21.02
N MET A 199 -30.59 -6.48 21.84
CA MET A 199 -30.09 -6.69 23.20
C MET A 199 -31.08 -7.52 24.02
N GLN A 200 -32.35 -7.13 24.01
CA GLN A 200 -33.38 -7.85 24.73
C GLN A 200 -33.54 -9.28 24.20
N THR A 201 -33.75 -9.41 22.89
CA THR A 201 -34.01 -10.72 22.24
C THR A 201 -32.89 -11.72 22.49
N TRP A 202 -31.65 -11.29 22.31
CA TRP A 202 -30.51 -12.18 22.47
C TRP A 202 -30.17 -12.45 23.94
N THR A 203 -30.32 -11.49 24.82
CA THR A 203 -30.15 -11.71 26.28
C THR A 203 -31.16 -12.75 26.80
N GLU A 204 -32.42 -12.64 26.39
CA GLU A 204 -33.46 -13.61 26.75
C GLU A 204 -33.14 -15.03 26.23
N LYS A 205 -32.73 -15.14 24.94
CA LYS A 205 -32.37 -16.43 24.33
C LYS A 205 -31.11 -17.05 24.94
N LEU A 206 -30.11 -16.23 25.30
CA LEU A 206 -28.84 -16.67 25.87
C LEU A 206 -28.99 -17.11 27.33
N THR A 207 -29.97 -16.60 28.04
CA THR A 207 -30.22 -17.05 29.41
C THR A 207 -30.83 -18.46 29.40
N ALA A 208 -30.15 -19.42 29.99
CA ALA A 208 -30.65 -20.80 30.07
C ALA A 208 -32.00 -20.86 30.78
N PRO A 209 -32.93 -21.75 30.39
CA PRO A 209 -34.29 -21.83 30.99
C PRO A 209 -34.31 -22.06 32.48
N ASP A 210 -33.28 -22.70 33.02
CA ASP A 210 -33.11 -22.98 34.46
C ASP A 210 -32.30 -21.88 35.18
N SER A 211 -31.97 -20.79 34.48
CA SER A 211 -31.12 -19.69 34.94
C SER A 211 -29.71 -20.12 35.41
N SER A 212 -29.28 -21.34 35.04
CA SER A 212 -28.02 -21.91 35.49
C SER A 212 -26.79 -21.53 34.67
N GLY A 213 -26.97 -20.77 33.56
CA GLY A 213 -25.84 -20.37 32.73
C GLY A 213 -26.25 -19.83 31.32
N ILE A 214 -25.38 -19.98 30.36
CA ILE A 214 -25.56 -19.54 28.96
C ILE A 214 -26.06 -20.71 28.12
N ASN A 215 -27.11 -20.46 27.35
CA ASN A 215 -27.59 -21.38 26.32
C ASN A 215 -26.60 -21.41 25.13
N ASP A 216 -25.85 -22.50 24.99
CA ASP A 216 -24.80 -22.64 23.98
C ASP A 216 -25.30 -22.64 22.54
N GLU A 217 -26.50 -23.22 22.31
CA GLU A 217 -27.10 -23.22 20.99
C GLU A 217 -27.49 -21.80 20.55
N ALA A 218 -28.16 -21.04 21.42
CA ALA A 218 -28.51 -19.67 21.17
C ALA A 218 -27.27 -18.77 21.02
N TYR A 219 -26.21 -19.02 21.78
CA TYR A 219 -24.94 -18.32 21.64
C TYR A 219 -24.31 -18.54 20.26
N THR A 220 -24.28 -19.79 19.80
CA THR A 220 -23.77 -20.15 18.48
C THR A 220 -24.61 -19.50 17.37
N GLN A 221 -25.95 -19.50 17.51
CA GLN A 221 -26.85 -18.82 16.57
C GLN A 221 -26.58 -17.31 16.50
N LEU A 222 -26.30 -16.65 17.64
CA LEU A 222 -25.91 -15.24 17.67
C LEU A 222 -24.60 -14.99 16.93
N VAL A 223 -23.59 -15.81 17.16
CA VAL A 223 -22.30 -15.72 16.47
C VAL A 223 -22.49 -15.86 14.95
N ASP A 224 -23.22 -16.88 14.50
CA ASP A 224 -23.48 -17.11 13.10
C ASP A 224 -24.31 -15.97 12.46
N HIS A 225 -25.27 -15.39 13.19
CA HIS A 225 -26.04 -14.22 12.76
C HIS A 225 -25.14 -12.99 12.54
N LEU A 226 -24.22 -12.70 13.47
CA LEU A 226 -23.33 -11.55 13.36
C LEU A 226 -22.28 -11.74 12.28
N LEU A 227 -21.72 -12.94 12.10
CA LEU A 227 -20.81 -13.26 11.02
C LEU A 227 -21.47 -13.18 9.62
N ALA A 228 -22.79 -13.38 9.54
CA ALA A 228 -23.56 -13.20 8.31
C ALA A 228 -23.91 -11.72 8.03
N SER A 229 -23.81 -10.84 9.01
CA SER A 229 -24.11 -9.41 8.88
C SER A 229 -23.11 -8.72 7.93
N PRO A 230 -23.57 -7.83 7.03
CA PRO A 230 -22.66 -7.01 6.20
C PRO A 230 -21.78 -6.07 7.04
N ARG A 231 -22.16 -5.81 8.31
CA ARG A 231 -21.38 -4.98 9.24
C ARG A 231 -20.09 -5.67 9.70
N TYR A 232 -20.02 -7.00 9.61
CA TYR A 232 -18.82 -7.77 9.86
C TYR A 232 -17.65 -7.31 8.96
N GLY A 233 -17.88 -7.21 7.65
CA GLY A 233 -16.84 -6.75 6.74
C GLY A 233 -16.41 -5.32 7.00
N GLU A 234 -17.32 -4.41 7.41
CA GLU A 234 -16.94 -3.03 7.78
C GLU A 234 -16.03 -3.00 9.02
N ARG A 235 -16.32 -3.80 10.04
CA ARG A 235 -15.49 -3.91 11.24
C ARG A 235 -14.11 -4.47 10.93
N TRP A 236 -14.03 -5.61 10.28
CA TRP A 236 -12.77 -6.32 10.06
C TRP A 236 -11.91 -5.68 8.96
N ALA A 237 -12.53 -4.99 8.01
CA ALA A 237 -11.79 -4.15 7.08
C ALA A 237 -11.09 -2.98 7.77
N ARG A 238 -11.65 -2.40 8.87
CA ARG A 238 -10.97 -1.32 9.59
C ARG A 238 -9.62 -1.78 10.13
N HIS A 239 -9.57 -2.94 10.78
CA HIS A 239 -8.31 -3.51 11.27
C HIS A 239 -7.30 -3.75 10.14
N TRP A 240 -7.76 -4.23 8.99
CA TRP A 240 -6.91 -4.43 7.82
C TRP A 240 -6.34 -3.09 7.29
N LEU A 241 -7.18 -2.08 7.19
CA LEU A 241 -6.81 -0.77 6.67
C LEU A 241 -5.79 -0.03 7.56
N ASP A 242 -5.77 -0.30 8.86
CA ASP A 242 -4.76 0.21 9.79
C ASP A 242 -3.37 -0.40 9.52
N VAL A 243 -3.34 -1.70 9.28
CA VAL A 243 -2.08 -2.42 9.01
C VAL A 243 -1.47 -2.00 7.68
N VAL A 244 -2.30 -1.78 6.64
CA VAL A 244 -1.84 -1.46 5.28
C VAL A 244 -1.64 0.04 5.03
N LYS A 245 -1.78 0.89 6.06
CA LYS A 245 -1.57 2.35 5.97
C LYS A 245 -2.53 3.03 4.99
N TYR A 246 -3.79 2.64 4.98
CA TYR A 246 -4.78 3.24 4.07
C TYR A 246 -5.05 4.71 4.40
N ALA A 247 -5.02 5.56 3.36
CA ALA A 247 -5.50 6.93 3.42
C ALA A 247 -5.98 7.40 2.04
N ASP A 248 -6.84 8.42 2.04
CA ASP A 248 -7.38 9.04 0.83
C ASP A 248 -6.52 10.21 0.32
N THR A 249 -5.32 10.41 0.92
CA THR A 249 -4.33 11.40 0.50
C THR A 249 -2.92 10.81 0.43
N CYS A 250 -2.01 11.51 -0.27
CA CYS A 250 -0.65 11.04 -0.51
C CYS A 250 0.26 11.12 0.72
N GLY A 251 0.10 12.15 1.55
CA GLY A 251 1.07 12.54 2.56
C GLY A 251 2.17 13.45 2.00
N TYR A 252 3.23 13.65 2.77
CA TYR A 252 4.34 14.56 2.47
C TYR A 252 3.90 16.03 2.32
N ASP A 253 4.75 16.88 1.79
CA ASP A 253 4.57 18.35 1.75
C ASP A 253 3.32 18.81 0.99
N LYS A 254 3.03 18.16 -0.15
CA LYS A 254 1.80 18.40 -0.93
C LYS A 254 0.90 17.18 -0.78
N ASP A 255 0.16 17.13 0.28
CA ASP A 255 -0.73 16.01 0.59
C ASP A 255 -1.94 15.97 -0.35
N LYS A 256 -1.67 15.57 -1.60
CA LYS A 256 -2.66 15.49 -2.67
C LYS A 256 -3.72 14.44 -2.40
N LEU A 257 -4.95 14.74 -2.81
CA LEU A 257 -6.08 13.82 -2.73
C LEU A 257 -5.88 12.62 -3.67
N ARG A 258 -6.29 11.46 -3.21
CA ARG A 258 -6.42 10.21 -3.97
C ARG A 258 -7.90 9.93 -4.16
N HIS A 259 -8.51 10.57 -5.15
CA HIS A 259 -9.96 10.50 -5.36
C HIS A 259 -10.50 9.08 -5.55
N HIS A 260 -9.65 8.16 -5.98
CA HIS A 260 -10.01 6.78 -6.27
C HIS A 260 -9.34 5.77 -5.34
N ALA A 261 -9.00 6.16 -4.09
CA ALA A 261 -8.52 5.21 -3.08
C ALA A 261 -9.65 4.32 -2.53
N TRP A 262 -10.86 4.87 -2.38
CA TRP A 262 -12.01 4.21 -1.75
C TRP A 262 -12.43 2.86 -2.37
N PRO A 263 -12.27 2.56 -3.68
CA PRO A 263 -12.65 1.25 -4.21
C PRO A 263 -11.84 0.10 -3.62
N TYR A 264 -10.58 0.34 -3.24
CA TYR A 264 -9.78 -0.65 -2.50
C TYR A 264 -10.36 -0.92 -1.10
N ARG A 265 -10.79 0.12 -0.36
CA ARG A 265 -11.49 -0.06 0.93
C ARG A 265 -12.74 -0.93 0.74
N ASP A 266 -13.55 -0.63 -0.26
CA ASP A 266 -14.78 -1.36 -0.54
C ASP A 266 -14.51 -2.81 -0.98
N TYR A 267 -13.42 -3.05 -1.71
CA TYR A 267 -12.93 -4.40 -2.02
C TYR A 267 -12.56 -5.17 -0.75
N VAL A 268 -11.86 -4.55 0.20
CA VAL A 268 -11.50 -5.19 1.48
C VAL A 268 -12.76 -5.56 2.28
N ILE A 269 -13.71 -4.63 2.42
CA ILE A 269 -15.01 -4.87 3.08
C ILE A 269 -15.74 -6.05 2.45
N ARG A 270 -15.83 -6.06 1.12
CA ARG A 270 -16.49 -7.14 0.37
C ARG A 270 -15.78 -8.47 0.54
N SER A 271 -14.45 -8.48 0.53
CA SER A 271 -13.64 -9.70 0.70
C SER A 271 -13.87 -10.36 2.05
N PHE A 272 -13.94 -9.61 3.14
CA PHE A 272 -14.32 -10.13 4.46
C PHE A 272 -15.76 -10.63 4.50
N ASN A 273 -16.72 -9.89 3.93
CA ASN A 273 -18.12 -10.29 3.90
C ASN A 273 -18.35 -11.59 3.12
N GLN A 274 -17.63 -11.77 2.03
CA GLN A 274 -17.67 -12.98 1.19
C GLN A 274 -16.81 -14.12 1.75
N ASP A 275 -16.11 -13.89 2.84
CA ASP A 275 -15.19 -14.86 3.46
C ASP A 275 -14.15 -15.40 2.46
N LYS A 276 -13.54 -14.46 1.70
CA LYS A 276 -12.56 -14.79 0.66
C LYS A 276 -11.38 -15.56 1.28
N PRO A 277 -10.96 -16.70 0.69
CA PRO A 277 -9.80 -17.45 1.19
C PRO A 277 -8.55 -16.57 1.31
N TYR A 278 -7.87 -16.64 2.44
CA TYR A 278 -6.77 -15.69 2.75
C TYR A 278 -5.66 -15.69 1.72
N ALA A 279 -5.22 -16.86 1.21
CA ALA A 279 -4.20 -16.89 0.15
C ALA A 279 -4.66 -16.14 -1.11
N ARG A 280 -5.93 -16.29 -1.51
CA ARG A 280 -6.51 -15.56 -2.63
C ARG A 280 -6.51 -14.05 -2.36
N PHE A 281 -6.92 -13.63 -1.17
CA PHE A 281 -6.94 -12.23 -0.74
C PHE A 281 -5.53 -11.61 -0.76
N VAL A 282 -4.50 -12.34 -0.32
CA VAL A 282 -3.09 -11.90 -0.39
C VAL A 282 -2.61 -11.80 -1.84
N GLN A 283 -2.88 -12.82 -2.66
CA GLN A 283 -2.46 -12.87 -4.05
C GLN A 283 -3.06 -11.73 -4.89
N GLU A 284 -4.33 -11.40 -4.67
CA GLU A 284 -4.98 -10.26 -5.33
C GLU A 284 -4.32 -8.93 -4.96
N GLN A 285 -3.85 -8.77 -3.73
CA GLN A 285 -3.23 -7.54 -3.26
C GLN A 285 -1.79 -7.34 -3.74
N ILE A 286 -1.08 -8.38 -4.12
CA ILE A 286 0.31 -8.30 -4.58
C ILE A 286 0.42 -8.40 -6.11
N ALA A 287 -0.30 -9.31 -6.72
CA ALA A 287 -0.18 -9.66 -8.13
C ALA A 287 -1.51 -10.07 -8.75
N GLY A 288 -2.62 -9.42 -8.33
CA GLY A 288 -3.95 -9.83 -8.75
C GLY A 288 -4.17 -9.75 -10.25
N ASP A 289 -3.68 -8.71 -10.90
CA ASP A 289 -3.76 -8.54 -12.35
C ASP A 289 -2.93 -9.58 -13.13
N ALA A 290 -1.87 -10.12 -12.53
CA ALA A 290 -1.03 -11.15 -13.11
C ALA A 290 -1.58 -12.58 -12.89
N LEU A 291 -2.10 -12.85 -11.69
CA LEU A 291 -2.57 -14.18 -11.31
C LEU A 291 -4.03 -14.45 -11.71
N PHE A 292 -4.83 -13.39 -11.81
CA PHE A 292 -6.27 -13.46 -12.09
C PHE A 292 -6.68 -12.45 -13.16
N PRO A 293 -6.10 -12.54 -14.35
CA PRO A 293 -6.39 -11.59 -15.43
C PRO A 293 -7.86 -11.61 -15.82
N GLY A 294 -8.45 -10.43 -15.99
CA GLY A 294 -9.86 -10.27 -16.33
C GLY A 294 -10.82 -10.31 -15.15
N GLU A 295 -10.33 -10.51 -13.93
CA GLU A 295 -11.16 -10.40 -12.74
C GLU A 295 -11.01 -9.00 -12.11
N PRO A 296 -12.12 -8.28 -11.83
CA PRO A 296 -12.06 -6.93 -11.25
C PRO A 296 -11.31 -6.87 -9.93
N ASP A 297 -11.46 -7.90 -9.09
CA ASP A 297 -10.80 -7.99 -7.81
C ASP A 297 -9.27 -8.10 -7.93
N GLY A 298 -8.78 -8.62 -9.07
CA GLY A 298 -7.36 -8.65 -9.40
C GLY A 298 -6.75 -7.26 -9.57
N ILE A 299 -7.54 -6.27 -9.98
CA ILE A 299 -7.09 -4.86 -10.06
C ILE A 299 -7.35 -4.13 -8.76
N LEU A 300 -8.55 -4.30 -8.18
CA LEU A 300 -8.94 -3.63 -6.94
C LEU A 300 -8.01 -3.96 -5.76
N GLY A 301 -7.59 -5.23 -5.66
CA GLY A 301 -6.67 -5.69 -4.63
C GLY A 301 -5.31 -4.97 -4.66
N LEU A 302 -4.83 -4.58 -5.84
CA LEU A 302 -3.56 -3.87 -6.01
C LEU A 302 -3.55 -2.47 -5.37
N GLY A 303 -4.68 -1.97 -4.89
CA GLY A 303 -4.74 -0.80 -4.01
C GLY A 303 -3.90 -0.95 -2.75
N PHE A 304 -3.64 -2.18 -2.30
CA PHE A 304 -2.70 -2.49 -1.21
C PHE A 304 -1.31 -1.90 -1.45
N ILE A 305 -0.71 -2.14 -2.62
CA ILE A 305 0.63 -1.63 -2.96
C ILE A 305 0.63 -0.10 -3.01
N ALA A 306 -0.50 0.50 -3.38
CA ALA A 306 -0.65 1.95 -3.48
C ALA A 306 -1.08 2.62 -2.16
N ALA A 307 -1.42 1.86 -1.11
CA ALA A 307 -2.04 2.39 0.11
C ALA A 307 -1.11 3.32 0.91
N GLY A 308 0.18 3.01 1.05
CA GLY A 308 1.14 3.75 1.86
C GLY A 308 1.39 5.21 1.41
N PRO A 309 2.18 5.98 2.15
CA PRO A 309 2.53 7.35 1.80
C PRO A 309 3.30 7.43 0.47
N TRP A 310 3.15 8.54 -0.27
CA TRP A 310 3.79 8.75 -1.57
C TRP A 310 4.18 10.22 -1.78
N ASP A 311 5.45 10.46 -2.10
CA ASP A 311 6.00 11.79 -2.34
C ASP A 311 5.64 12.29 -3.76
N PHE A 312 4.57 13.08 -3.84
CA PHE A 312 4.14 13.69 -5.10
C PHE A 312 5.23 14.57 -5.72
N ILE A 313 5.88 15.43 -4.92
CA ILE A 313 6.89 16.38 -5.43
C ILE A 313 8.11 15.61 -5.96
N GLY A 314 8.63 14.66 -5.19
CA GLY A 314 9.79 13.86 -5.55
C GLY A 314 9.59 13.03 -6.83
N HIS A 315 8.33 12.67 -7.16
CA HIS A 315 8.04 11.91 -8.38
C HIS A 315 7.67 12.80 -9.58
N VAL A 316 6.81 13.80 -9.37
CA VAL A 316 6.22 14.61 -10.46
C VAL A 316 7.09 15.80 -10.82
N GLU A 317 7.62 16.53 -9.82
CA GLU A 317 8.33 17.78 -10.04
C GLU A 317 9.85 17.57 -10.14
N VAL A 318 10.40 16.53 -9.48
CA VAL A 318 11.84 16.27 -9.49
C VAL A 318 12.21 15.16 -10.48
N PRO A 319 13.16 15.42 -11.42
CA PRO A 319 13.64 14.40 -12.35
C PRO A 319 14.28 13.20 -11.62
N ALA A 320 14.03 11.99 -12.13
CA ALA A 320 14.64 10.76 -11.60
C ALA A 320 16.18 10.74 -11.61
N THR A 321 16.81 11.60 -12.41
CA THR A 321 18.27 11.73 -12.49
C THR A 321 18.87 12.56 -11.35
N LYS A 322 18.07 13.35 -10.64
CA LYS A 322 18.50 14.14 -9.48
C LYS A 322 18.51 13.25 -8.22
N ILE A 323 19.33 13.62 -7.24
CA ILE A 323 19.48 12.85 -5.99
C ILE A 323 18.13 12.70 -5.26
N ASP A 324 17.39 13.81 -5.11
CA ASP A 324 16.09 13.79 -4.44
C ASP A 324 15.06 12.91 -5.19
N GLY A 325 15.08 12.97 -6.54
CA GLY A 325 14.24 12.09 -7.36
C GLY A 325 14.63 10.61 -7.25
N LYS A 326 15.92 10.30 -7.11
CA LYS A 326 16.38 8.92 -6.82
C LYS A 326 15.93 8.47 -5.43
N ASN A 327 16.08 9.34 -4.43
CA ASN A 327 15.64 9.06 -3.06
C ASN A 327 14.15 8.78 -2.99
N ALA A 328 13.31 9.65 -3.60
CA ALA A 328 11.86 9.47 -3.61
C ALA A 328 11.46 8.09 -4.18
N ARG A 329 12.03 7.69 -5.30
CA ARG A 329 11.75 6.40 -5.95
C ARG A 329 12.30 5.20 -5.18
N ASN A 330 13.42 5.36 -4.48
CA ASN A 330 13.97 4.32 -3.60
C ASN A 330 13.09 4.13 -2.36
N LEU A 331 12.64 5.24 -1.75
CA LEU A 331 11.74 5.21 -0.59
C LEU A 331 10.34 4.67 -0.96
N ASP A 332 9.86 4.93 -2.17
CA ASP A 332 8.60 4.36 -2.64
C ASP A 332 8.65 2.83 -2.73
N ARG A 333 9.76 2.27 -3.25
CA ARG A 333 9.96 0.81 -3.27
C ARG A 333 10.22 0.24 -1.88
N ASP A 334 10.95 0.96 -1.01
CA ASP A 334 11.12 0.61 0.40
C ASP A 334 9.76 0.45 1.10
N GLU A 335 8.85 1.40 0.84
CA GLU A 335 7.49 1.35 1.37
C GLU A 335 6.70 0.13 0.87
N MET A 336 6.78 -0.17 -0.43
CA MET A 336 6.10 -1.36 -1.00
C MET A 336 6.62 -2.66 -0.38
N VAL A 337 7.95 -2.80 -0.23
CA VAL A 337 8.59 -3.98 0.38
C VAL A 337 8.22 -4.10 1.85
N SER A 338 8.40 -3.02 2.62
CA SER A 338 8.17 -3.05 4.06
C SER A 338 6.71 -3.28 4.39
N ASN A 339 5.79 -2.62 3.68
CA ASN A 339 4.36 -2.84 3.87
C ASN A 339 3.96 -4.29 3.56
N THR A 340 4.50 -4.87 2.50
CA THR A 340 4.23 -6.27 2.12
C THR A 340 4.69 -7.25 3.20
N LEU A 341 5.95 -7.14 3.64
CA LEU A 341 6.50 -8.08 4.62
C LEU A 341 5.93 -7.88 6.03
N ASN A 342 5.75 -6.65 6.47
CA ASN A 342 5.13 -6.37 7.76
C ASN A 342 3.68 -6.89 7.81
N THR A 343 2.90 -6.66 6.76
CA THR A 343 1.49 -7.04 6.73
C THR A 343 1.29 -8.54 6.68
N PHE A 344 2.01 -9.22 5.78
CA PHE A 344 1.75 -10.64 5.52
C PHE A 344 2.63 -11.59 6.31
N CYS A 345 3.86 -11.20 6.63
CA CYS A 345 4.85 -12.06 7.25
C CYS A 345 5.28 -11.63 8.67
N SER A 346 4.84 -10.47 9.16
CA SER A 346 5.33 -9.90 10.42
C SER A 346 6.86 -9.80 10.45
N VAL A 347 7.48 -9.29 9.38
CA VAL A 347 8.93 -9.13 9.25
C VAL A 347 9.29 -7.65 9.08
N THR A 348 10.21 -7.19 9.89
CA THR A 348 10.84 -5.86 9.78
C THR A 348 12.17 -5.99 9.05
N ILE A 349 12.26 -5.52 7.79
CA ILE A 349 13.44 -5.68 6.95
C ILE A 349 14.21 -4.38 6.69
N GLN A 350 13.68 -3.23 7.11
CA GLN A 350 14.24 -1.91 6.76
C GLN A 350 15.69 -1.71 7.21
N CYS A 351 16.15 -2.40 8.27
CA CYS A 351 17.55 -2.39 8.70
C CYS A 351 18.50 -2.89 7.60
N ALA A 352 18.03 -3.84 6.78
CA ALA A 352 18.81 -4.42 5.68
C ALA A 352 18.98 -3.46 4.48
N ARG A 353 18.40 -2.26 4.50
CA ARG A 353 18.65 -1.21 3.52
C ARG A 353 20.09 -0.70 3.53
N CYS A 354 20.72 -0.62 4.72
CA CYS A 354 22.03 -0.01 4.88
C CYS A 354 23.15 -1.02 5.16
N HIS A 355 22.84 -2.15 5.78
CA HIS A 355 23.77 -3.23 6.14
C HIS A 355 22.95 -4.51 6.32
N ASP A 356 23.57 -5.68 6.31
CA ASP A 356 22.89 -6.92 6.61
C ASP A 356 22.17 -6.85 7.96
N HIS A 357 20.99 -7.45 8.07
CA HIS A 357 20.19 -7.35 9.28
C HIS A 357 20.97 -7.92 10.48
N LYS A 358 21.04 -7.14 11.56
CA LYS A 358 21.95 -7.46 12.68
C LYS A 358 21.62 -8.76 13.41
N PHE A 359 20.34 -9.14 13.44
CA PHE A 359 19.86 -10.25 14.27
C PHE A 359 19.23 -11.38 13.44
N ASP A 360 18.56 -11.03 12.37
CA ASP A 360 17.86 -11.97 11.49
C ASP A 360 18.70 -12.30 10.25
N PRO A 361 18.49 -13.45 9.60
CA PRO A 361 19.32 -13.91 8.50
C PRO A 361 19.00 -13.21 7.17
N TYR A 362 18.77 -11.90 7.21
CA TYR A 362 18.38 -11.09 6.06
C TYR A 362 19.53 -10.18 5.63
N THR A 363 19.99 -10.34 4.39
CA THR A 363 21.10 -9.56 3.83
C THR A 363 20.58 -8.33 3.06
N GLN A 364 21.50 -7.40 2.73
CA GLN A 364 21.20 -6.31 1.79
C GLN A 364 20.75 -6.85 0.43
N GLN A 365 21.33 -7.95 -0.07
CA GLN A 365 20.92 -8.56 -1.33
C GLN A 365 19.45 -9.00 -1.28
N HIS A 366 18.99 -9.59 -0.18
CA HIS A 366 17.58 -9.94 -0.01
C HIS A 366 16.67 -8.70 -0.04
N TYR A 367 17.04 -7.62 0.65
CA TYR A 367 16.27 -6.38 0.68
C TYR A 367 16.15 -5.75 -0.71
N TYR A 368 17.29 -5.58 -1.43
CA TYR A 368 17.25 -5.00 -2.77
C TYR A 368 16.66 -5.95 -3.82
N GLY A 369 16.80 -7.25 -3.62
CA GLY A 369 16.12 -8.27 -4.42
C GLY A 369 14.60 -8.16 -4.31
N LEU A 370 14.06 -7.92 -3.13
CA LEU A 370 12.65 -7.60 -2.91
C LEU A 370 12.25 -6.26 -3.54
N GLN A 371 13.09 -5.21 -3.47
CA GLN A 371 12.84 -3.97 -4.19
C GLN A 371 12.77 -4.18 -5.71
N SER A 372 13.58 -5.10 -6.25
CA SER A 372 13.59 -5.40 -7.68
C SER A 372 12.31 -6.09 -8.17
N VAL A 373 11.54 -6.71 -7.26
CA VAL A 373 10.19 -7.22 -7.57
C VAL A 373 9.26 -6.10 -7.99
N PHE A 374 9.34 -4.94 -7.34
CA PHE A 374 8.50 -3.76 -7.60
C PHE A 374 9.15 -2.74 -8.54
N ALA A 375 10.24 -3.09 -9.23
CA ALA A 375 11.04 -2.17 -10.03
C ALA A 375 10.29 -1.49 -11.18
N ALA A 376 9.24 -2.12 -11.72
CA ALA A 376 8.41 -1.54 -12.77
C ALA A 376 7.10 -0.94 -12.25
N VAL A 377 6.80 -1.08 -10.97
CA VAL A 377 5.51 -0.68 -10.40
C VAL A 377 5.57 0.77 -9.92
N ASP A 378 4.56 1.51 -10.27
CA ASP A 378 4.25 2.86 -9.77
C ASP A 378 2.84 2.87 -9.14
N ARG A 379 2.41 4.00 -8.59
CA ARG A 379 1.09 4.18 -7.96
C ARG A 379 0.30 5.20 -8.76
N ALA A 380 -0.82 4.78 -9.34
CA ALA A 380 -1.65 5.65 -10.16
C ALA A 380 -3.10 5.16 -10.24
N ASP A 381 -3.96 6.01 -10.76
CA ASP A 381 -5.34 5.63 -11.06
C ASP A 381 -5.35 4.62 -12.22
N ARG A 382 -6.07 3.51 -12.01
CA ARG A 382 -6.30 2.45 -13.00
C ARG A 382 -7.78 2.31 -13.29
N VAL A 383 -8.11 2.08 -14.53
CA VAL A 383 -9.46 1.72 -14.96
C VAL A 383 -9.72 0.25 -14.66
N PHE A 384 -10.91 -0.07 -14.18
CA PHE A 384 -11.43 -1.43 -14.03
C PHE A 384 -12.91 -1.47 -14.35
N ASP A 385 -13.42 -2.64 -14.71
CA ASP A 385 -14.84 -2.88 -14.95
C ASP A 385 -15.37 -3.91 -13.96
N LEU A 386 -16.57 -3.68 -13.43
CA LEU A 386 -17.21 -4.64 -12.51
C LEU A 386 -17.74 -5.89 -13.23
N ASP A 387 -18.02 -5.79 -14.53
CA ASP A 387 -18.36 -6.92 -15.37
C ASP A 387 -17.07 -7.62 -15.82
N PRO A 388 -16.82 -8.88 -15.42
CA PRO A 388 -15.61 -9.60 -15.79
C PRO A 388 -15.42 -9.75 -17.31
N ALA A 389 -16.50 -9.82 -18.09
CA ALA A 389 -16.41 -9.94 -19.55
C ALA A 389 -15.91 -8.63 -20.19
N VAL A 390 -16.37 -7.48 -19.67
CA VAL A 390 -15.90 -6.16 -20.09
C VAL A 390 -14.46 -5.95 -19.65
N GLU A 391 -14.11 -6.31 -18.43
CA GLU A 391 -12.75 -6.22 -17.89
C GLU A 391 -11.77 -7.08 -18.70
N GLN A 392 -12.11 -8.33 -18.99
CA GLN A 392 -11.28 -9.22 -19.80
C GLN A 392 -11.06 -8.64 -21.21
N LYS A 393 -12.12 -8.10 -21.86
CA LYS A 393 -12.01 -7.47 -23.17
C LYS A 393 -11.13 -6.22 -23.12
N ARG A 394 -11.27 -5.37 -22.10
CA ARG A 394 -10.43 -4.18 -21.90
C ARG A 394 -8.96 -4.56 -21.74
N GLN A 395 -8.66 -5.53 -20.88
CA GLN A 395 -7.28 -6.00 -20.66
C GLN A 395 -6.66 -6.56 -21.93
N SER A 396 -7.40 -7.37 -22.69
CA SER A 396 -6.94 -7.89 -23.99
C SER A 396 -6.59 -6.76 -24.95
N LEU A 397 -7.47 -5.76 -25.08
CA LEU A 397 -7.24 -4.60 -25.96
C LEU A 397 -6.04 -3.74 -25.49
N VAL A 398 -5.87 -3.57 -24.20
CA VAL A 398 -4.71 -2.85 -23.63
C VAL A 398 -3.41 -3.60 -23.92
N ALA A 399 -3.40 -4.92 -23.77
CA ALA A 399 -2.24 -5.76 -24.09
C ALA A 399 -1.91 -5.72 -25.60
N GLU A 400 -2.93 -5.80 -26.47
CA GLU A 400 -2.76 -5.62 -27.93
C GLU A 400 -2.18 -4.24 -28.26
N LYS A 401 -2.68 -3.18 -27.62
CA LYS A 401 -2.17 -1.81 -27.79
C LYS A 401 -0.69 -1.69 -27.41
N GLN A 402 -0.28 -2.31 -26.30
CA GLN A 402 1.12 -2.34 -25.86
C GLN A 402 2.01 -3.06 -26.87
N ASN A 403 1.56 -4.20 -27.38
CA ASN A 403 2.29 -4.95 -28.39
C ASN A 403 2.48 -4.11 -29.69
N VAL A 404 1.42 -3.46 -30.15
CA VAL A 404 1.50 -2.55 -31.32
C VAL A 404 2.45 -1.39 -31.05
N ALA A 405 2.40 -0.77 -29.88
CA ALA A 405 3.31 0.30 -29.50
C ALA A 405 4.77 -0.16 -29.48
N SER A 406 5.06 -1.35 -28.95
CA SER A 406 6.40 -1.95 -28.96
C SER A 406 6.91 -2.20 -30.38
N GLN A 407 6.05 -2.68 -31.28
CA GLN A 407 6.38 -2.89 -32.68
C GLN A 407 6.65 -1.56 -33.42
N LEU A 408 5.92 -0.48 -33.08
CA LEU A 408 6.20 0.85 -33.63
C LEU A 408 7.55 1.39 -33.14
N VAL A 409 7.91 1.16 -31.89
CA VAL A 409 9.25 1.51 -31.37
C VAL A 409 10.34 0.72 -32.08
N ALA A 410 10.18 -0.57 -32.27
CA ALA A 410 11.12 -1.41 -32.99
C ALA A 410 11.26 -0.94 -34.44
N TRP A 411 10.16 -0.60 -35.10
CA TRP A 411 10.18 -0.01 -36.44
C TRP A 411 10.97 1.32 -36.49
N GLN A 412 10.80 2.20 -35.47
CA GLN A 412 11.59 3.44 -35.37
C GLN A 412 13.09 3.16 -35.19
N GLN A 413 13.46 2.14 -34.43
CA GLN A 413 14.85 1.72 -34.29
C GLN A 413 15.42 1.18 -35.59
N GLU A 414 14.66 0.39 -36.36
CA GLU A 414 15.04 -0.07 -37.69
C GLU A 414 15.30 1.09 -38.67
N ILE A 415 14.46 2.14 -38.63
CA ILE A 415 14.66 3.36 -39.43
C ILE A 415 15.93 4.10 -38.98
N GLN A 416 16.17 4.23 -37.70
CA GLN A 416 17.39 4.86 -37.18
C GLN A 416 18.65 4.09 -37.58
N ALA A 417 18.64 2.79 -37.47
CA ALA A 417 19.75 1.93 -37.90
C ALA A 417 20.02 2.04 -39.41
N ALA A 418 18.96 2.05 -40.23
CA ALA A 418 19.08 2.20 -41.66
C ALA A 418 19.58 3.59 -42.11
N GLY A 419 19.28 4.64 -41.33
CA GLY A 419 19.74 6.01 -41.60
C GLY A 419 21.20 6.29 -41.18
N GLY A 420 21.74 5.46 -40.33
CA GLY A 420 23.15 5.53 -39.87
C GLY A 420 23.58 6.91 -39.38
N ASN A 421 24.86 7.23 -39.56
CA ASN A 421 25.47 8.50 -39.09
C ASN A 421 24.87 9.76 -39.77
N GLN A 422 24.31 9.64 -40.96
CA GLN A 422 23.74 10.79 -41.66
C GLN A 422 22.42 11.25 -41.02
N LEU A 423 21.57 10.30 -40.62
CA LEU A 423 20.32 10.58 -39.90
C LEU A 423 20.61 11.24 -38.55
N ALA A 424 21.58 10.69 -37.81
CA ALA A 424 21.98 11.22 -36.51
C ALA A 424 22.55 12.65 -36.64
N LYS A 425 23.41 12.93 -37.63
CA LYS A 425 23.98 14.26 -37.86
C LYS A 425 22.91 15.30 -38.24
N LEU A 426 21.96 14.93 -39.09
CA LEU A 426 20.87 15.86 -39.48
C LEU A 426 19.97 16.17 -38.28
N ARG A 427 19.63 15.17 -37.44
CA ARG A 427 18.86 15.39 -36.23
C ARG A 427 19.60 16.26 -35.19
N GLN A 428 20.92 16.06 -35.03
CA GLN A 428 21.76 16.89 -34.19
C GLN A 428 21.85 18.33 -34.72
N GLN A 429 22.02 18.53 -36.03
CA GLN A 429 22.03 19.83 -36.65
C GLN A 429 20.71 20.58 -36.48
N ILE A 430 19.59 19.90 -36.67
CA ILE A 430 18.25 20.42 -36.45
C ILE A 430 18.07 20.86 -34.98
N SER A 431 18.49 20.03 -34.02
CA SER A 431 18.43 20.35 -32.60
C SER A 431 19.27 21.58 -32.24
N ALA A 432 20.46 21.71 -32.80
CA ALA A 432 21.34 22.87 -32.57
C ALA A 432 20.76 24.18 -33.19
N LEU A 433 20.09 24.08 -34.34
CA LEU A 433 19.45 25.22 -35.02
C LEU A 433 18.16 25.66 -34.32
N HIS A 434 17.45 24.75 -33.68
CA HIS A 434 16.23 25.06 -32.93
C HIS A 434 16.43 26.13 -31.83
N GLY A 435 17.58 26.11 -31.13
CA GLY A 435 17.91 27.12 -30.13
C GLY A 435 18.15 28.53 -30.67
N LYS A 436 18.39 28.65 -31.99
CA LYS A 436 18.67 29.90 -32.67
C LYS A 436 17.43 30.54 -33.32
N THR A 437 16.29 29.85 -33.29
CA THR A 437 15.03 30.30 -33.89
C THR A 437 14.05 30.86 -32.84
N ARG A 438 14.54 31.38 -31.73
CA ARG A 438 13.77 32.08 -30.71
C ARG A 438 13.44 33.49 -31.20
N PRO A 439 12.19 33.99 -31.03
CA PRO A 439 11.86 35.36 -31.39
C PRO A 439 12.55 36.36 -30.44
N GLU A 440 12.92 37.54 -31.00
CA GLU A 440 13.56 38.63 -30.24
C GLU A 440 12.57 39.32 -29.28
N LEU A 441 11.33 39.43 -29.70
CA LEU A 441 10.24 39.99 -28.93
C LEU A 441 9.18 38.87 -28.64
N GLU A 442 8.99 38.55 -27.36
CA GLU A 442 7.80 37.84 -26.97
C GLU A 442 6.59 38.78 -27.18
N VAL A 443 5.75 38.45 -28.12
CA VAL A 443 4.46 39.15 -28.33
C VAL A 443 3.49 38.57 -27.33
N PRO A 444 2.90 39.39 -26.42
CA PRO A 444 1.95 38.88 -25.41
C PRO A 444 0.72 38.20 -26.02
N GLU A 445 0.35 38.61 -27.22
CA GLU A 445 -0.72 38.07 -28.05
C GLU A 445 -0.16 36.93 -28.94
N HIS A 446 -0.43 35.68 -28.56
CA HIS A 446 0.09 34.51 -29.29
C HIS A 446 -0.76 34.14 -30.52
N GLY A 447 -1.98 34.69 -30.65
CA GLY A 447 -2.91 34.40 -31.73
C GLY A 447 -4.15 33.62 -31.31
N TYR A 448 -4.62 32.75 -32.21
CA TYR A 448 -5.74 31.82 -32.00
C TYR A 448 -5.23 30.46 -31.55
N HIS A 449 -5.98 29.81 -30.65
CA HIS A 449 -5.78 28.45 -30.17
C HIS A 449 -7.14 27.72 -30.05
N SER A 450 -7.30 26.58 -30.70
CA SER A 450 -8.51 25.75 -30.60
C SER A 450 -8.67 25.17 -29.20
N GLN A 451 -9.82 24.57 -28.87
CA GLN A 451 -9.90 23.60 -27.78
C GLN A 451 -8.94 22.42 -28.04
N ILE A 452 -8.50 21.80 -26.93
CA ILE A 452 -7.55 20.71 -26.95
C ILE A 452 -8.28 19.41 -27.25
N GLU A 453 -7.72 18.56 -28.11
CA GLU A 453 -8.30 17.29 -28.52
C GLU A 453 -7.43 16.11 -28.17
N PRO A 454 -8.02 14.99 -27.75
CA PRO A 454 -7.25 13.77 -27.45
C PRO A 454 -6.75 13.01 -28.68
N VAL A 455 -7.24 13.35 -29.88
CA VAL A 455 -6.89 12.71 -31.15
C VAL A 455 -6.54 13.72 -32.21
N ALA A 456 -5.59 13.35 -33.13
CA ALA A 456 -5.08 14.27 -34.15
C ALA A 456 -6.08 14.55 -35.28
N HIS A 457 -6.90 13.58 -35.66
CA HIS A 457 -7.80 13.64 -36.82
C HIS A 457 -9.18 14.21 -36.43
N VAL A 458 -9.17 15.47 -36.04
CA VAL A 458 -10.39 16.26 -35.76
C VAL A 458 -10.36 17.50 -36.61
N GLU A 459 -11.48 17.82 -37.26
CA GLU A 459 -11.60 19.02 -38.07
C GLU A 459 -11.82 20.25 -37.17
N LYS A 460 -10.94 21.25 -37.31
CA LYS A 460 -11.07 22.56 -36.64
C LYS A 460 -10.87 23.64 -37.71
N TRP A 461 -11.60 24.74 -37.59
CA TRP A 461 -11.48 25.82 -38.54
C TRP A 461 -11.50 27.18 -37.85
N VAL A 462 -10.84 28.14 -38.46
CA VAL A 462 -10.95 29.59 -38.25
C VAL A 462 -11.44 30.28 -39.52
N GLN A 463 -12.26 31.30 -39.36
CA GLN A 463 -12.88 32.00 -40.44
C GLN A 463 -12.81 33.53 -40.23
N ILE A 464 -12.32 34.22 -41.22
CA ILE A 464 -12.24 35.68 -41.27
C ILE A 464 -13.40 36.18 -42.14
N ASN A 465 -14.11 37.18 -41.61
CA ASN A 465 -15.18 37.85 -42.32
C ASN A 465 -14.74 39.27 -42.70
N LEU A 466 -14.45 39.47 -43.97
CA LEU A 466 -14.22 40.80 -44.53
C LEU A 466 -15.56 41.57 -44.62
N ASP A 467 -15.52 42.90 -44.43
CA ASP A 467 -16.75 43.72 -44.41
C ASP A 467 -17.57 43.62 -45.70
N HIS A 468 -16.93 43.40 -46.86
CA HIS A 468 -17.55 43.26 -48.15
C HIS A 468 -16.70 42.36 -49.07
N PRO A 469 -17.22 41.87 -50.21
CA PRO A 469 -16.47 41.08 -51.15
C PRO A 469 -15.32 41.88 -51.76
N ILE A 470 -14.09 41.31 -51.72
CA ILE A 470 -12.84 41.91 -52.19
C ILE A 470 -12.12 40.93 -53.12
N GLU A 471 -11.53 41.43 -54.19
CA GLU A 471 -10.60 40.64 -55.01
C GLU A 471 -9.28 40.45 -54.25
N LEU A 472 -8.95 39.21 -53.96
CA LEU A 472 -7.78 38.84 -53.17
C LEU A 472 -6.58 38.56 -54.05
N SER A 473 -5.40 38.92 -53.61
CA SER A 473 -4.14 38.60 -54.26
C SER A 473 -3.37 37.48 -53.53
N LYS A 474 -3.45 37.46 -52.21
CA LYS A 474 -2.64 36.55 -51.41
C LYS A 474 -3.25 36.38 -50.04
N ILE A 475 -3.11 35.15 -49.46
CA ILE A 475 -3.41 34.82 -48.08
C ILE A 475 -2.11 34.35 -47.42
N VAL A 476 -1.79 34.85 -46.24
CA VAL A 476 -0.57 34.51 -45.49
C VAL A 476 -0.93 34.01 -44.08
N LEU A 477 -0.43 32.83 -43.74
CA LEU A 477 -0.57 32.26 -42.40
C LEU A 477 0.72 32.42 -41.63
N HIS A 478 0.65 32.99 -40.44
CA HIS A 478 1.78 33.17 -39.52
C HIS A 478 1.71 32.13 -38.40
N PRO A 479 2.77 31.31 -38.19
CA PRO A 479 2.85 30.34 -37.11
C PRO A 479 3.03 31.01 -35.73
N CYS A 480 2.56 30.33 -34.70
CA CYS A 480 2.76 30.76 -33.32
C CYS A 480 4.18 30.40 -32.78
N TYR A 481 4.56 31.07 -31.70
CA TYR A 481 5.66 30.66 -30.82
C TYR A 481 5.13 30.45 -29.42
N ASP A 482 5.30 29.25 -28.87
CA ASP A 482 5.06 28.98 -27.44
C ASP A 482 5.99 27.85 -26.95
N ASP A 483 6.80 28.12 -25.92
CA ASP A 483 7.74 27.16 -25.35
C ASP A 483 7.05 26.03 -24.55
N PHE A 484 5.73 26.00 -24.51
CA PHE A 484 4.99 24.94 -23.82
C PHE A 484 5.45 23.57 -24.29
N ALA A 485 5.80 22.70 -23.35
CA ALA A 485 6.31 21.33 -23.61
C ALA A 485 7.58 21.29 -24.49
N GLY A 486 8.33 22.40 -24.60
CA GLY A 486 9.54 22.49 -25.41
C GLY A 486 9.29 22.57 -26.94
N ILE A 487 8.09 22.96 -27.38
CA ILE A 487 7.73 22.99 -28.78
C ILE A 487 8.34 24.20 -29.50
N GLY A 488 8.19 25.40 -28.94
CA GLY A 488 8.75 26.62 -29.50
C GLY A 488 8.06 27.10 -30.80
N ALA A 489 8.86 27.40 -31.83
CA ALA A 489 8.39 27.91 -33.09
C ALA A 489 7.49 26.94 -33.87
N GLY A 490 6.41 27.43 -34.41
CA GLY A 490 5.37 26.65 -35.11
C GLY A 490 4.43 25.93 -34.22
N PHE A 491 4.31 26.36 -32.96
CA PHE A 491 3.37 25.80 -31.97
C PHE A 491 1.96 25.73 -32.54
N GLY A 492 1.38 24.55 -32.60
CA GLY A 492 0.01 24.31 -33.02
C GLY A 492 -0.27 24.51 -34.52
N PHE A 493 0.73 24.74 -35.36
CA PHE A 493 0.52 24.86 -36.82
C PHE A 493 -0.02 23.54 -37.39
N PRO A 494 -1.15 23.56 -38.15
CA PRO A 494 -1.84 22.35 -38.55
C PRO A 494 -0.97 21.45 -39.43
N ILE A 495 -1.01 20.12 -39.16
CA ILE A 495 -0.24 19.15 -39.97
C ILE A 495 -0.89 18.88 -41.32
N ARG A 496 -2.23 18.94 -41.41
CA ARG A 496 -2.97 18.91 -42.68
C ARG A 496 -4.05 19.97 -42.63
N PHE A 497 -4.17 20.72 -43.72
CA PHE A 497 -5.12 21.81 -43.75
C PHE A 497 -5.55 22.15 -45.18
N LYS A 498 -6.61 22.90 -45.31
CA LYS A 498 -7.05 23.54 -46.53
C LYS A 498 -7.43 24.98 -46.26
N ILE A 499 -7.33 25.81 -47.32
CA ILE A 499 -7.82 27.20 -47.31
C ILE A 499 -8.91 27.32 -48.35
N GLU A 500 -10.09 27.74 -47.90
CA GLU A 500 -11.27 27.93 -48.74
C GLU A 500 -11.76 29.36 -48.61
N ILE A 501 -12.38 29.85 -49.66
CA ILE A 501 -13.01 31.16 -49.68
C ILE A 501 -14.46 31.06 -50.16
N ALA A 502 -15.32 31.98 -49.70
CA ALA A 502 -16.75 31.98 -50.02
C ALA A 502 -17.30 33.39 -50.06
N ALA A 503 -18.47 33.53 -50.72
CA ALA A 503 -19.27 34.74 -50.68
C ALA A 503 -20.23 34.82 -49.52
N ASN A 504 -20.46 33.69 -48.77
CA ASN A 504 -21.40 33.62 -47.66
C ASN A 504 -20.76 32.88 -46.45
N PRO A 505 -21.22 33.15 -45.22
CA PRO A 505 -20.59 32.61 -44.01
C PRO A 505 -20.82 31.11 -43.80
N GLN A 506 -21.74 30.48 -44.53
CA GLN A 506 -22.05 29.07 -44.50
C GLN A 506 -21.08 28.23 -45.39
N PHE A 507 -20.28 28.89 -46.22
CA PHE A 507 -19.38 28.28 -47.21
C PHE A 507 -20.09 27.40 -48.24
N GLU A 508 -21.33 27.77 -48.56
CA GLU A 508 -22.03 27.20 -49.71
C GLU A 508 -21.33 27.62 -51.03
N ASN A 509 -20.97 26.61 -51.81
CA ASN A 509 -20.20 26.81 -53.07
C ASN A 509 -18.79 27.42 -52.82
N ALA A 510 -18.14 27.02 -51.72
CA ALA A 510 -16.80 27.46 -51.40
C ALA A 510 -15.80 27.10 -52.53
N GLN A 511 -14.86 28.00 -52.75
CA GLN A 511 -13.77 27.78 -53.69
C GLN A 511 -12.50 27.42 -52.92
N LEU A 512 -11.85 26.33 -53.34
CA LEU A 512 -10.61 25.85 -52.71
C LEU A 512 -9.43 26.69 -53.26
N VAL A 513 -8.68 27.32 -52.36
CA VAL A 513 -7.46 28.06 -52.68
C VAL A 513 -6.23 27.16 -52.49
N VAL A 514 -6.22 26.38 -51.40
CA VAL A 514 -5.13 25.47 -51.03
C VAL A 514 -5.69 24.16 -50.52
N ASP A 515 -5.05 23.05 -50.90
CA ASP A 515 -5.30 21.72 -50.39
C ASP A 515 -4.00 21.04 -49.94
N GLU A 516 -3.69 21.10 -48.66
CA GLU A 516 -2.60 20.42 -47.99
C GLU A 516 -3.13 19.24 -47.15
N THR A 517 -4.26 18.64 -47.56
CA THR A 517 -4.85 17.50 -46.80
C THR A 517 -4.26 16.15 -47.20
N GLY A 518 -3.60 16.06 -48.34
CA GLY A 518 -3.10 14.80 -48.89
C GLY A 518 -1.81 14.26 -48.24
N HIS A 519 -1.06 15.11 -47.59
CA HIS A 519 0.21 14.74 -46.92
C HIS A 519 0.43 15.57 -45.67
N ASP A 520 1.34 15.11 -44.80
CA ASP A 520 1.67 15.82 -43.59
C ASP A 520 2.59 17.00 -43.92
N PHE A 521 2.09 18.22 -43.66
CA PHE A 521 2.85 19.46 -43.87
C PHE A 521 3.90 19.62 -42.75
N PRO A 522 5.16 19.87 -43.07
CA PRO A 522 6.20 20.03 -42.06
C PRO A 522 5.98 21.30 -41.26
N ASN A 523 6.34 21.29 -39.98
CA ASN A 523 6.26 22.48 -39.13
C ASN A 523 7.08 23.63 -39.76
N PRO A 524 6.45 24.77 -40.13
CA PRO A 524 7.11 25.87 -40.82
C PRO A 524 8.01 26.73 -39.90
N LEU A 525 8.04 26.43 -38.61
CA LEU A 525 8.66 27.23 -37.56
C LEU A 525 8.01 28.62 -37.45
N LEU A 526 8.74 29.68 -37.70
CA LEU A 526 8.21 31.05 -37.87
C LEU A 526 8.14 31.49 -39.35
N GLY A 527 8.42 30.59 -40.29
CA GLY A 527 8.23 30.84 -41.70
C GLY A 527 6.75 30.90 -42.06
N THR A 528 6.36 31.93 -42.79
CA THR A 528 4.97 32.11 -43.23
C THR A 528 4.56 31.15 -44.32
N TYR A 529 3.33 30.65 -44.28
CA TYR A 529 2.73 29.96 -45.40
C TYR A 529 1.98 30.95 -46.28
N GLN A 530 2.24 31.02 -47.60
CA GLN A 530 1.65 31.96 -48.53
C GLN A 530 0.87 31.23 -49.64
N ALA A 531 -0.37 31.66 -49.86
CA ALA A 531 -1.23 31.15 -50.88
C ALA A 531 -1.64 32.31 -51.82
N GLU A 532 -1.24 32.27 -53.09
CA GLU A 532 -1.65 33.24 -54.09
C GLU A 532 -3.05 32.89 -54.65
N THR A 533 -3.87 33.90 -54.86
CA THR A 533 -5.20 33.75 -55.46
C THR A 533 -5.59 35.01 -56.19
N ARG A 534 -6.55 34.91 -57.14
CA ARG A 534 -7.17 36.04 -57.86
C ARG A 534 -8.67 35.92 -57.83
N LEU A 535 -9.21 35.49 -56.72
CA LEU A 535 -10.62 35.21 -56.54
C LEU A 535 -11.25 36.31 -55.67
N THR A 536 -12.51 36.64 -55.91
CA THR A 536 -13.26 37.57 -55.08
C THR A 536 -13.98 36.82 -53.97
N ALA A 537 -13.77 37.25 -52.71
CA ALA A 537 -14.40 36.63 -51.56
C ALA A 537 -14.68 37.60 -50.42
N GLN A 538 -15.65 37.27 -49.56
CA GLN A 538 -15.94 37.97 -48.33
C GLN A 538 -15.51 37.14 -47.12
N PHE A 539 -15.49 35.83 -47.26
CA PHE A 539 -15.15 34.92 -46.16
C PHE A 539 -13.96 34.04 -46.53
N ILE A 540 -13.00 33.94 -45.63
CA ILE A 540 -11.81 33.10 -45.76
C ILE A 540 -11.80 32.12 -44.62
N ARG A 541 -11.69 30.82 -44.88
CA ARG A 541 -11.62 29.78 -43.86
C ARG A 541 -10.35 28.96 -44.01
N VAL A 542 -9.63 28.81 -42.90
CA VAL A 542 -8.54 27.86 -42.77
C VAL A 542 -9.04 26.68 -41.97
N THR A 543 -9.10 25.50 -42.55
CA THR A 543 -9.57 24.28 -41.95
C THR A 543 -8.41 23.32 -41.72
N ALA A 544 -8.09 23.01 -40.45
CA ALA A 544 -7.18 21.95 -40.07
C ALA A 544 -7.91 20.61 -40.11
N THR A 545 -7.41 19.64 -40.85
CA THR A 545 -7.94 18.25 -40.91
C THR A 545 -7.09 17.25 -40.12
N LYS A 546 -5.85 17.66 -39.78
CA LYS A 546 -4.99 16.97 -38.83
C LYS A 546 -4.29 17.99 -37.97
N LEU A 547 -4.56 17.90 -36.68
CA LEU A 547 -4.05 18.83 -35.68
C LEU A 547 -2.58 18.57 -35.34
N ALA A 548 -1.90 19.59 -34.84
CA ALA A 548 -0.53 19.48 -34.33
C ALA A 548 -0.44 18.83 -32.96
N PRO A 549 0.55 17.96 -32.70
CA PRO A 549 0.77 17.40 -31.38
C PRO A 549 1.32 18.46 -30.41
N ARG A 550 0.82 18.44 -29.14
CA ARG A 550 1.31 19.34 -28.08
C ARG A 550 2.11 18.56 -27.02
N LYS A 551 1.48 17.74 -26.24
CA LYS A 551 2.16 16.86 -25.26
C LYS A 551 1.68 15.42 -25.41
N ASN A 552 0.48 15.14 -24.94
CA ASN A 552 -0.25 13.89 -25.18
C ASN A 552 -1.60 14.18 -25.83
N ASP A 553 -1.76 15.34 -26.40
CA ASP A 553 -2.97 15.90 -26.98
C ASP A 553 -2.63 16.71 -28.24
N PHE A 554 -3.67 17.21 -28.92
CA PHE A 554 -3.56 17.85 -30.23
C PHE A 554 -4.32 19.17 -30.25
N ILE A 555 -3.76 20.15 -31.01
CA ILE A 555 -4.29 21.50 -31.12
C ILE A 555 -4.17 22.06 -32.52
N PHE A 556 -4.91 23.12 -32.78
CA PHE A 556 -4.75 24.02 -33.94
C PHE A 556 -4.52 25.44 -33.44
N ALA A 557 -3.40 26.04 -33.79
CA ALA A 557 -3.09 27.43 -33.48
C ALA A 557 -2.41 28.17 -34.63
N LEU A 558 -2.74 29.44 -34.82
CA LEU A 558 -2.12 30.38 -35.73
C LEU A 558 -1.93 31.73 -35.05
N SER A 559 -0.78 32.39 -35.27
CA SER A 559 -0.50 33.71 -34.70
C SER A 559 -1.29 34.80 -35.41
N GLU A 560 -1.21 34.83 -36.74
CA GLU A 560 -1.85 35.87 -37.56
C GLU A 560 -2.29 35.27 -38.90
N VAL A 561 -3.34 35.81 -39.49
CA VAL A 561 -3.71 35.55 -40.87
C VAL A 561 -3.87 36.88 -41.58
N GLU A 562 -3.01 37.14 -42.55
CA GLU A 562 -3.12 38.32 -43.42
C GLU A 562 -3.81 37.93 -44.72
N VAL A 563 -4.65 38.82 -45.21
CA VAL A 563 -5.34 38.68 -46.52
C VAL A 563 -5.09 39.96 -47.30
N PHE A 564 -4.45 39.82 -48.45
CA PHE A 564 -4.08 40.95 -49.27
C PHE A 564 -5.02 41.13 -50.47
N ASP A 565 -5.41 42.37 -50.73
CA ASP A 565 -6.12 42.76 -51.94
C ASP A 565 -5.15 42.95 -53.14
N ALA A 566 -5.70 43.26 -54.33
CA ALA A 566 -4.93 43.48 -55.51
C ALA A 566 -3.95 44.65 -55.43
N SER A 567 -4.12 45.58 -54.47
CA SER A 567 -3.22 46.70 -54.18
C SER A 567 -2.14 46.36 -53.14
N ASN A 568 -2.04 45.08 -52.73
CA ASN A 568 -1.16 44.57 -51.71
C ASN A 568 -1.40 45.17 -50.29
N ARG A 569 -2.63 45.51 -49.95
CA ARG A 569 -3.04 46.00 -48.66
C ARG A 569 -3.65 44.82 -47.84
N ASN A 570 -3.27 44.64 -46.62
CA ASN A 570 -3.88 43.67 -45.75
C ASN A 570 -5.30 44.13 -45.35
N VAL A 571 -6.30 43.44 -45.84
CA VAL A 571 -7.74 43.73 -45.62
C VAL A 571 -8.34 42.89 -44.50
N ALA A 572 -7.59 41.96 -43.91
CA ALA A 572 -8.03 41.16 -42.76
C ALA A 572 -7.86 41.87 -41.44
N GLN A 573 -7.01 42.88 -41.33
CA GLN A 573 -6.68 43.51 -40.07
C GLN A 573 -7.92 44.12 -39.40
N GLY A 574 -8.19 43.67 -38.16
CA GLY A 574 -9.35 44.10 -37.38
C GLY A 574 -10.67 43.48 -37.78
N SER A 575 -10.70 42.59 -38.76
CA SER A 575 -11.89 41.88 -39.22
C SER A 575 -12.49 40.96 -38.14
N VAL A 576 -13.77 40.63 -38.31
CA VAL A 576 -14.44 39.67 -37.38
C VAL A 576 -13.95 38.24 -37.64
N VAL A 577 -13.45 37.58 -36.59
CA VAL A 577 -13.02 36.18 -36.67
C VAL A 577 -14.03 35.29 -35.95
N THR A 578 -14.46 34.23 -36.62
CA THR A 578 -15.22 33.12 -36.06
C THR A 578 -14.42 31.81 -36.14
N SER A 579 -14.73 30.84 -35.33
CA SER A 579 -14.03 29.56 -35.35
C SER A 579 -14.93 28.41 -34.92
N HIS A 580 -14.50 27.19 -35.19
CA HIS A 580 -15.14 25.97 -34.63
C HIS A 580 -15.26 26.06 -33.11
N ASP A 581 -14.15 26.36 -32.46
CA ASP A 581 -14.03 26.60 -31.02
C ASP A 581 -12.83 27.50 -30.71
N SER A 582 -12.58 27.82 -29.45
CA SER A 582 -11.39 28.55 -28.98
C SER A 582 -11.24 28.40 -27.48
N ILE A 583 -10.01 28.42 -26.97
CA ILE A 583 -9.78 28.42 -25.51
C ILE A 583 -10.03 29.78 -24.87
N GLU A 584 -10.03 30.88 -25.60
CA GLU A 584 -10.25 32.25 -25.11
C GLU A 584 -9.54 32.55 -23.79
N ALA A 585 -8.22 32.49 -23.81
CA ALA A 585 -7.37 32.78 -22.66
C ALA A 585 -6.65 34.12 -22.82
N PRO A 586 -7.30 35.26 -22.53
CA PRO A 586 -6.72 36.59 -22.72
C PRO A 586 -5.51 36.79 -21.75
N ASN A 587 -4.47 37.53 -22.15
CA ASN A 587 -4.22 38.24 -23.39
C ASN A 587 -3.62 37.33 -24.48
N ARG A 588 -3.17 36.16 -24.16
CA ARG A 588 -2.37 35.25 -24.96
C ARG A 588 -3.12 34.69 -26.18
N TRP A 589 -4.31 34.15 -25.95
CA TRP A 589 -5.09 33.42 -26.96
C TRP A 589 -6.52 33.98 -27.10
N ARG A 590 -6.84 34.50 -28.27
CA ARG A 590 -8.17 34.99 -28.64
C ARG A 590 -8.40 34.87 -30.15
N ARG A 591 -9.64 34.76 -30.57
CA ARG A 591 -9.99 34.86 -32.00
C ARG A 591 -9.54 36.17 -32.62
N SER A 592 -9.70 37.29 -31.89
CA SER A 592 -9.32 38.64 -32.40
C SER A 592 -7.82 38.82 -32.60
N ASN A 593 -6.98 38.02 -31.88
CA ASN A 593 -5.53 38.10 -32.08
C ASN A 593 -5.06 37.51 -33.40
N LEU A 594 -5.95 36.83 -34.17
CA LEU A 594 -5.63 36.27 -35.48
C LEU A 594 -5.52 37.33 -36.59
N VAL A 595 -5.97 38.56 -36.33
CA VAL A 595 -6.03 39.68 -37.29
C VAL A 595 -5.66 41.01 -36.62
N ASP A 596 -4.80 40.98 -35.61
CA ASP A 596 -4.40 42.18 -34.86
C ASP A 596 -3.08 42.79 -35.34
N GLY A 597 -2.45 42.18 -36.34
CA GLY A 597 -1.20 42.65 -36.93
C GLY A 597 0.04 42.34 -36.12
N ARG A 598 -0.03 41.35 -35.21
CA ARG A 598 1.05 40.95 -34.28
C ARG A 598 1.39 39.48 -34.43
N TRP A 599 2.65 39.18 -34.71
CA TRP A 599 3.15 37.80 -34.73
C TRP A 599 4.62 37.77 -34.38
N PRO A 600 5.12 36.60 -33.90
CA PRO A 600 6.52 36.43 -33.53
C PRO A 600 7.41 36.49 -34.79
N GLN A 601 8.52 37.24 -34.71
CA GLN A 601 9.52 37.34 -35.78
C GLN A 601 10.83 36.72 -35.33
N SER A 602 11.49 35.97 -36.24
CA SER A 602 12.80 35.38 -35.94
C SER A 602 13.91 36.41 -36.15
N LEU A 603 14.90 36.37 -35.24
CA LEU A 603 16.11 37.22 -35.33
C LEU A 603 17.11 36.84 -36.41
N ASP A 604 17.17 35.52 -36.71
CA ASP A 604 18.15 34.95 -37.62
C ASP A 604 17.44 34.26 -38.78
N PRO A 605 17.10 35.01 -39.84
CA PRO A 605 16.50 34.44 -41.03
C PRO A 605 17.35 33.35 -41.68
N ALA A 606 18.69 33.40 -41.54
CA ALA A 606 19.60 32.40 -42.07
C ALA A 606 19.53 31.09 -41.27
N ALA A 607 19.31 31.16 -39.93
CA ALA A 607 19.11 29.98 -39.09
C ALA A 607 17.76 29.31 -39.44
N VAL A 608 16.72 30.08 -39.71
CA VAL A 608 15.42 29.54 -40.13
C VAL A 608 15.56 28.85 -41.51
N GLU A 609 16.21 29.46 -42.46
CA GLU A 609 16.44 28.87 -43.79
C GLU A 609 17.27 27.57 -43.70
N GLN A 610 18.34 27.59 -42.90
CA GLN A 610 19.16 26.39 -42.65
C GLN A 610 18.36 25.28 -41.97
N LEU A 611 17.47 25.61 -41.02
CA LEU A 611 16.63 24.65 -40.33
C LEU A 611 15.56 24.07 -41.27
N VAL A 612 14.93 24.88 -42.12
CA VAL A 612 13.99 24.43 -43.15
C VAL A 612 14.71 23.52 -44.14
N SER A 613 15.92 23.90 -44.61
CA SER A 613 16.74 23.08 -45.48
C SER A 613 17.17 21.74 -44.84
N ALA A 614 17.62 21.77 -43.59
CA ALA A 614 18.00 20.56 -42.87
C ALA A 614 16.81 19.61 -42.66
N ARG A 615 15.63 20.13 -42.39
CA ARG A 615 14.39 19.35 -42.30
C ARG A 615 13.97 18.77 -43.62
N ALA A 616 14.07 19.53 -44.72
CA ALA A 616 13.81 19.01 -46.06
C ALA A 616 14.79 17.88 -46.44
N GLN A 617 16.07 18.02 -46.08
CA GLN A 617 17.06 16.93 -46.26
C GLN A 617 16.74 15.72 -45.39
N LEU A 618 16.33 15.92 -44.14
CA LEU A 618 15.89 14.83 -43.23
C LEU A 618 14.68 14.10 -43.82
N ALA A 619 13.65 14.84 -44.26
CA ALA A 619 12.45 14.26 -44.86
C ALA A 619 12.76 13.49 -46.16
N LYS A 620 13.72 13.99 -46.97
CA LYS A 620 14.19 13.27 -48.15
C LYS A 620 14.93 11.97 -47.80
N LEU A 621 15.79 12.01 -46.79
CA LEU A 621 16.52 10.85 -46.29
C LEU A 621 15.57 9.80 -45.68
N GLU A 622 14.63 10.23 -44.89
CA GLU A 622 13.60 9.37 -44.27
C GLU A 622 12.75 8.69 -45.35
N ARG A 623 12.33 9.39 -46.42
CA ARG A 623 11.64 8.78 -47.57
C ARG A 623 12.50 7.76 -48.33
N GLN A 624 13.81 7.95 -48.40
CA GLN A 624 14.73 6.98 -49.03
C GLN A 624 14.93 5.74 -48.19
N ILE A 625 14.88 5.88 -46.87
CA ILE A 625 15.03 4.79 -45.88
C ILE A 625 13.72 4.00 -45.77
N GLU A 626 12.57 4.67 -45.88
CA GLU A 626 11.24 4.07 -45.83
C GLU A 626 10.94 3.28 -47.11
N THR A 627 11.31 2.02 -47.15
CA THR A 627 10.94 1.14 -48.30
C THR A 627 9.42 0.91 -48.31
N PRO A 628 8.85 0.48 -49.46
CA PRO A 628 7.42 0.16 -49.58
C PRO A 628 6.95 -0.83 -48.50
N GLU A 629 7.78 -1.80 -48.14
CA GLU A 629 7.49 -2.80 -47.11
C GLU A 629 7.42 -2.15 -45.72
N ARG A 630 8.39 -1.28 -45.40
CA ARG A 630 8.44 -0.56 -44.13
C ARG A 630 7.26 0.40 -43.98
N THR A 631 6.92 1.10 -45.06
CA THR A 631 5.74 1.99 -45.12
C THR A 631 4.45 1.20 -44.94
N SER A 632 4.33 0.02 -45.59
CA SER A 632 3.17 -0.85 -45.43
C SER A 632 3.03 -1.36 -43.99
N ARG A 633 4.12 -1.82 -43.38
CA ARG A 633 4.15 -2.28 -41.98
C ARG A 633 3.72 -1.16 -41.02
N ARG A 634 4.25 0.04 -41.17
CA ARG A 634 3.85 1.20 -40.38
C ARG A 634 2.35 1.48 -40.48
N LYS A 635 1.82 1.55 -41.71
CA LYS A 635 0.39 1.78 -41.94
C LYS A 635 -0.49 0.69 -41.34
N GLN A 636 -0.05 -0.58 -41.36
CA GLN A 636 -0.77 -1.68 -40.73
C GLN A 636 -0.79 -1.51 -39.19
N LEU A 637 0.34 -1.17 -38.57
CA LEU A 637 0.42 -0.94 -37.13
C LEU A 637 -0.40 0.27 -36.68
N GLU A 638 -0.37 1.37 -37.45
CA GLU A 638 -1.19 2.56 -37.20
C GLU A 638 -2.70 2.26 -37.36
N ALA A 639 -3.09 1.49 -38.36
CA ALA A 639 -4.49 1.07 -38.52
C ALA A 639 -4.95 0.13 -37.40
N GLU A 640 -4.07 -0.78 -36.97
CA GLU A 640 -4.36 -1.66 -35.86
C GLU A 640 -4.50 -0.88 -34.54
N GLN A 641 -3.64 0.10 -34.30
CA GLN A 641 -3.74 0.99 -33.16
C GLN A 641 -5.09 1.76 -33.17
N GLN A 642 -5.48 2.28 -34.32
CA GLN A 642 -6.78 2.96 -34.48
C GLN A 642 -7.97 2.03 -34.21
N ARG A 643 -7.92 0.79 -34.72
CA ARG A 643 -8.95 -0.23 -34.43
C ARG A 643 -9.07 -0.46 -32.92
N ILE A 644 -7.94 -0.68 -32.25
CA ILE A 644 -7.90 -0.93 -30.78
C ILE A 644 -8.46 0.27 -30.02
N ASP A 645 -8.06 1.49 -30.39
CA ASP A 645 -8.56 2.72 -29.75
C ASP A 645 -10.07 2.90 -29.94
N GLN A 646 -10.60 2.55 -31.12
CA GLN A 646 -12.06 2.58 -31.37
C GLN A 646 -12.80 1.53 -30.55
N GLU A 647 -12.25 0.31 -30.43
CA GLU A 647 -12.86 -0.75 -29.60
C GLU A 647 -12.83 -0.38 -28.11
N LEU A 648 -11.72 0.16 -27.62
CA LEU A 648 -11.63 0.69 -26.25
C LEU A 648 -12.66 1.80 -25.99
N GLY A 649 -12.84 2.72 -26.96
CA GLY A 649 -13.82 3.80 -26.87
C GLY A 649 -15.29 3.35 -26.91
N ARG A 650 -15.56 2.13 -27.39
CA ARG A 650 -16.92 1.53 -27.38
C ARG A 650 -17.26 0.80 -26.10
N LEU A 651 -16.24 0.44 -25.27
CA LEU A 651 -16.49 -0.17 -23.97
C LEU A 651 -17.14 0.83 -23.03
N PRO A 652 -17.96 0.38 -22.07
CA PRO A 652 -18.48 1.24 -21.02
C PRO A 652 -17.35 2.04 -20.37
N SER A 653 -17.66 3.22 -19.87
CA SER A 653 -16.71 3.97 -19.03
C SER A 653 -16.41 3.16 -17.80
N GLY A 654 -15.17 2.66 -17.68
CA GLY A 654 -14.75 1.91 -16.50
C GLY A 654 -14.73 2.79 -15.25
N GLN A 655 -14.70 2.16 -14.10
CA GLN A 655 -14.45 2.83 -12.82
C GLN A 655 -12.95 2.98 -12.61
N MET A 656 -12.56 3.85 -11.67
CA MET A 656 -11.16 4.10 -11.37
C MET A 656 -10.83 3.59 -9.97
N VAL A 657 -9.61 3.05 -9.81
CA VAL A 657 -9.03 2.71 -8.50
C VAL A 657 -7.58 3.19 -8.46
N TYR A 658 -7.17 3.81 -7.36
CA TYR A 658 -5.77 4.13 -7.10
C TYR A 658 -5.03 2.87 -6.66
N ALA A 659 -4.16 2.36 -7.51
CA ALA A 659 -3.56 1.04 -7.35
C ALA A 659 -2.13 0.96 -7.95
N ALA A 660 -1.46 -0.17 -7.76
CA ALA A 660 -0.22 -0.45 -8.48
C ALA A 660 -0.45 -0.42 -9.99
N ALA A 661 0.37 0.32 -10.71
CA ALA A 661 0.22 0.57 -12.14
C ALA A 661 1.57 0.58 -12.86
N THR A 662 1.57 0.07 -14.09
CA THR A 662 2.71 0.19 -15.01
C THR A 662 2.36 1.07 -16.22
N GLN A 663 1.07 1.39 -16.39
CA GLN A 663 0.52 2.23 -17.45
C GLN A 663 -0.41 3.27 -16.83
N PHE A 664 -0.15 4.54 -17.10
CA PHE A 664 -0.98 5.69 -16.68
C PHE A 664 -0.58 6.93 -17.48
N SER A 665 -1.36 7.99 -17.41
CA SER A 665 -1.04 9.27 -18.06
C SER A 665 0.14 9.94 -17.35
N ALA A 666 1.19 10.27 -18.10
CA ALA A 666 2.37 10.91 -17.54
C ALA A 666 2.04 12.28 -16.92
N GLN A 667 2.66 12.58 -15.77
CA GLN A 667 2.54 13.86 -15.07
C GLN A 667 3.95 14.40 -14.78
N GLY A 668 4.34 15.48 -15.42
CA GLY A 668 5.69 16.04 -15.25
C GLY A 668 6.80 15.02 -15.49
N ASN A 669 7.62 14.77 -14.47
CA ASN A 669 8.69 13.78 -14.51
C ASN A 669 8.21 12.35 -14.18
N PHE A 670 6.98 12.19 -13.73
CA PHE A 670 6.38 10.90 -13.42
C PHE A 670 5.79 10.30 -14.68
N LYS A 671 6.47 9.27 -15.19
CA LYS A 671 6.13 8.58 -16.43
C LYS A 671 5.94 7.09 -16.17
N PRO A 672 4.97 6.44 -16.85
CA PRO A 672 4.75 5.01 -16.73
C PRO A 672 5.98 4.23 -17.23
N THR A 673 6.24 3.08 -16.61
CA THR A 673 7.31 2.18 -17.03
C THR A 673 6.96 1.34 -18.24
N GLY A 674 5.68 1.18 -18.55
CA GLY A 674 5.22 0.24 -19.57
C GLY A 674 5.42 -1.23 -19.19
N GLY A 675 5.68 -1.52 -17.91
CA GLY A 675 6.00 -2.87 -17.44
C GLY A 675 7.49 -3.22 -17.54
N VAL A 676 8.34 -2.29 -18.00
CA VAL A 676 9.79 -2.49 -18.07
C VAL A 676 10.41 -2.19 -16.71
N PRO A 677 11.04 -3.17 -16.04
CA PRO A 677 11.67 -2.94 -14.74
C PRO A 677 12.81 -1.92 -14.83
N ARG A 678 12.85 -1.01 -13.86
CA ARG A 678 14.01 -0.11 -13.68
C ARG A 678 15.18 -0.89 -13.08
N ASP A 679 16.39 -0.45 -13.33
CA ASP A 679 17.58 -1.01 -12.70
C ASP A 679 17.52 -0.76 -11.19
N VAL A 680 17.68 -1.82 -10.42
CA VAL A 680 17.79 -1.78 -8.96
C VAL A 680 19.14 -2.38 -8.58
N HIS A 681 19.91 -1.66 -7.78
CA HIS A 681 21.22 -2.08 -7.32
C HIS A 681 21.23 -2.16 -5.79
N VAL A 682 22.07 -3.02 -5.26
CA VAL A 682 22.48 -2.95 -3.85
C VAL A 682 23.18 -1.61 -3.64
N LEU A 683 22.82 -0.89 -2.57
CA LEU A 683 23.37 0.44 -2.32
C LEU A 683 24.34 0.40 -1.13
N HIS A 684 25.57 0.87 -1.33
CA HIS A 684 26.52 1.02 -0.23
C HIS A 684 25.93 1.90 0.88
N ARG A 685 25.67 1.31 2.04
CA ARG A 685 25.04 1.96 3.21
C ARG A 685 23.72 2.69 2.87
N GLY A 686 22.95 2.16 1.92
CA GLY A 686 21.68 2.75 1.51
C GLY A 686 21.78 4.04 0.68
N ASN A 687 22.96 4.40 0.21
CA ASN A 687 23.19 5.65 -0.52
C ASN A 687 22.88 5.47 -2.02
N VAL A 688 21.86 6.17 -2.52
CA VAL A 688 21.43 6.13 -3.92
C VAL A 688 22.47 6.63 -4.93
N THR A 689 23.55 7.27 -4.46
CA THR A 689 24.66 7.74 -5.30
C THR A 689 25.84 6.74 -5.36
N SER A 690 25.75 5.63 -4.59
CA SER A 690 26.81 4.63 -4.48
C SER A 690 26.24 3.22 -4.77
N PRO A 691 25.79 2.96 -6.02
CA PRO A 691 25.31 1.64 -6.40
C PRO A 691 26.45 0.61 -6.46
N LEU A 692 26.17 -0.60 -6.02
CA LEU A 692 27.01 -1.78 -6.13
C LEU A 692 26.46 -2.71 -7.23
N GLU A 693 26.43 -4.03 -6.99
CA GLU A 693 25.91 -5.03 -7.94
C GLU A 693 24.39 -4.86 -8.19
N GLU A 694 23.94 -5.35 -9.33
CA GLU A 694 22.52 -5.39 -9.68
C GLU A 694 21.77 -6.38 -8.79
N ALA A 695 20.59 -5.97 -8.33
CA ALA A 695 19.74 -6.76 -7.46
C ALA A 695 18.90 -7.77 -8.25
N ILE A 696 19.03 -9.05 -7.91
CA ILE A 696 18.26 -10.13 -8.51
C ILE A 696 16.95 -10.32 -7.74
N PRO A 697 15.79 -10.47 -8.42
CA PRO A 697 14.51 -10.70 -7.74
C PRO A 697 14.54 -11.94 -6.84
N CYS A 698 14.27 -11.75 -5.57
CA CYS A 698 14.26 -12.81 -4.57
C CYS A 698 13.24 -12.55 -3.47
N ALA A 699 13.03 -13.55 -2.62
CA ALA A 699 12.30 -13.47 -1.36
C ALA A 699 13.28 -13.41 -0.17
N LEU A 700 12.81 -13.81 1.01
CA LEU A 700 13.64 -14.06 2.19
C LEU A 700 13.94 -15.57 2.28
N PRO A 701 15.08 -15.95 2.88
CA PRO A 701 15.38 -17.36 3.12
C PRO A 701 14.37 -17.95 4.12
N LEU A 702 13.83 -19.10 3.80
CA LEU A 702 12.96 -19.90 4.67
C LEU A 702 13.65 -21.21 5.06
N PRO A 703 13.29 -21.81 6.19
CA PRO A 703 13.85 -23.08 6.62
C PRO A 703 13.71 -24.16 5.53
N GLY A 704 14.83 -24.84 5.23
CA GLY A 704 14.84 -25.92 4.23
C GLY A 704 14.87 -25.48 2.77
N GLN A 705 14.94 -24.18 2.48
CA GLN A 705 15.13 -23.67 1.12
C GLN A 705 16.63 -23.40 0.87
N GLU A 706 17.14 -23.92 -0.24
CA GLU A 706 18.56 -23.75 -0.62
C GLU A 706 18.87 -22.32 -1.11
N THR A 707 17.88 -21.63 -1.64
CA THR A 707 18.02 -20.25 -2.16
C THR A 707 16.77 -19.42 -1.94
N ALA A 708 16.96 -18.15 -1.70
CA ALA A 708 15.87 -17.15 -1.65
C ALA A 708 15.52 -16.60 -3.04
N GLN A 709 16.31 -16.89 -4.09
CA GLN A 709 16.07 -16.38 -5.45
C GLN A 709 14.86 -17.06 -6.09
N PHE A 710 14.07 -16.27 -6.82
CA PHE A 710 12.97 -16.81 -7.59
C PHE A 710 13.47 -17.51 -8.86
N SER A 711 12.91 -18.68 -9.15
CA SER A 711 13.14 -19.35 -10.42
C SER A 711 12.24 -18.71 -11.51
N LEU A 712 12.77 -17.67 -12.16
CA LEU A 712 12.07 -16.93 -13.21
C LEU A 712 12.66 -17.26 -14.59
N PRO A 713 11.85 -17.27 -15.67
CA PRO A 713 12.37 -17.34 -17.05
C PRO A 713 13.32 -16.19 -17.35
N SER A 714 14.24 -16.36 -18.31
CA SER A 714 15.18 -15.31 -18.70
C SER A 714 14.51 -14.05 -19.29
N ASP A 715 13.34 -14.21 -19.85
CA ASP A 715 12.47 -13.17 -20.43
C ASP A 715 11.30 -12.77 -19.53
N HIS A 716 11.41 -13.03 -18.22
CA HIS A 716 10.35 -12.76 -17.26
C HIS A 716 9.94 -11.28 -17.24
N THR A 717 8.66 -11.07 -17.04
CA THR A 717 8.04 -9.74 -16.92
C THR A 717 8.02 -9.26 -15.46
N GLU A 718 7.62 -8.01 -15.23
CA GLU A 718 7.34 -7.50 -13.89
C GLU A 718 6.21 -8.27 -13.20
N ALA A 719 5.20 -8.68 -13.98
CA ALA A 719 4.08 -9.48 -13.51
C ALA A 719 4.53 -10.83 -12.92
N ASP A 720 5.51 -11.48 -13.58
CA ASP A 720 6.08 -12.75 -13.10
C ASP A 720 6.81 -12.58 -11.76
N ARG A 721 7.51 -11.45 -11.56
CA ARG A 721 8.19 -11.14 -10.29
C ARG A 721 7.18 -10.99 -9.13
N ARG A 722 6.12 -10.20 -9.33
CA ARG A 722 5.06 -10.03 -8.30
C ARG A 722 4.30 -11.34 -8.05
N ALA A 723 4.00 -12.10 -9.11
CA ALA A 723 3.36 -13.40 -9.00
C ALA A 723 4.21 -14.42 -8.21
N ALA A 724 5.54 -14.41 -8.41
CA ALA A 724 6.46 -15.25 -7.65
C ALA A 724 6.46 -14.88 -6.16
N LEU A 725 6.51 -13.59 -5.83
CA LEU A 725 6.43 -13.11 -4.46
C LEU A 725 5.08 -13.47 -3.81
N ALA A 726 3.97 -13.28 -4.51
CA ALA A 726 2.64 -13.61 -4.01
C ALA A 726 2.49 -15.12 -3.71
N ARG A 727 3.02 -15.99 -4.58
CA ARG A 727 3.04 -17.44 -4.37
C ARG A 727 3.94 -17.83 -3.21
N TRP A 728 5.11 -17.19 -3.06
CA TRP A 728 6.01 -17.43 -1.94
C TRP A 728 5.34 -17.08 -0.60
N ILE A 729 4.72 -15.89 -0.49
CA ILE A 729 4.00 -15.49 0.73
C ILE A 729 2.87 -16.47 1.06
N THR A 730 2.16 -16.97 0.06
CA THR A 730 0.99 -17.84 0.26
C THR A 730 1.30 -19.34 0.19
N ALA A 731 2.58 -19.70 0.17
CA ALA A 731 2.99 -21.10 0.18
C ALA A 731 2.47 -21.81 1.45
N LYS A 732 2.03 -23.04 1.28
CA LYS A 732 1.42 -23.82 2.37
C LYS A 732 2.37 -24.06 3.54
N ASP A 733 3.65 -24.17 3.25
CA ASP A 733 4.75 -24.39 4.20
C ASP A 733 5.38 -23.09 4.72
N HIS A 734 4.88 -21.91 4.29
CA HIS A 734 5.41 -20.64 4.75
C HIS A 734 5.14 -20.43 6.25
N PRO A 735 6.17 -20.39 7.11
CA PRO A 735 5.97 -20.43 8.55
C PRO A 735 5.40 -19.13 9.12
N LEU A 736 5.73 -17.99 8.50
CA LEU A 736 5.42 -16.67 9.03
C LEU A 736 3.99 -16.22 8.68
N THR A 737 3.56 -16.42 7.44
CA THR A 737 2.28 -15.89 6.92
C THR A 737 1.09 -16.39 7.75
N TRP A 738 1.03 -17.69 8.02
CA TRP A 738 -0.09 -18.28 8.74
C TRP A 738 -0.09 -17.94 10.23
N ARG A 739 1.09 -17.85 10.85
CA ARG A 739 1.25 -17.36 12.23
C ARG A 739 0.89 -15.88 12.35
N SER A 740 1.33 -15.06 11.39
CA SER A 740 1.07 -13.61 11.37
C SER A 740 -0.42 -13.31 11.42
N ILE A 741 -1.19 -13.90 10.50
CA ILE A 741 -2.63 -13.62 10.43
C ILE A 741 -3.40 -14.21 11.63
N ALA A 742 -3.04 -15.41 12.10
CA ALA A 742 -3.66 -16.01 13.27
C ALA A 742 -3.41 -15.16 14.54
N ASN A 743 -2.19 -14.64 14.71
CA ASN A 743 -1.82 -13.76 15.83
C ASN A 743 -2.61 -12.43 15.80
N ARG A 744 -2.82 -11.84 14.61
CA ARG A 744 -3.59 -10.59 14.46
C ARG A 744 -5.06 -10.80 14.76
N VAL A 745 -5.68 -11.86 14.22
CA VAL A 745 -7.09 -12.15 14.49
C VAL A 745 -7.29 -12.41 15.99
N TRP A 746 -6.39 -13.15 16.61
CA TRP A 746 -6.40 -13.37 18.07
C TRP A 746 -6.33 -12.06 18.85
N GLN A 747 -5.38 -11.20 18.49
CA GLN A 747 -5.17 -9.90 19.14
C GLN A 747 -6.44 -9.05 19.15
N TYR A 748 -7.17 -8.99 18.03
CA TYR A 748 -8.35 -8.13 17.95
C TYR A 748 -9.52 -8.63 18.82
N HIS A 749 -9.58 -9.93 19.15
CA HIS A 749 -10.56 -10.47 20.06
C HIS A 749 -10.18 -10.33 21.54
N PHE A 750 -8.89 -10.42 21.84
CA PHE A 750 -8.39 -10.43 23.23
C PHE A 750 -7.67 -9.14 23.63
N ASP A 751 -7.57 -8.18 22.73
CA ASP A 751 -6.75 -6.96 22.90
C ASP A 751 -5.28 -7.23 23.23
N GLN A 752 -4.86 -8.47 23.13
CA GLN A 752 -3.50 -8.91 23.40
C GLN A 752 -3.11 -10.02 22.42
N PRO A 753 -2.01 -9.85 21.66
CA PRO A 753 -1.53 -10.89 20.76
C PRO A 753 -0.88 -12.03 21.51
N LEU A 754 -0.85 -13.22 20.92
CA LEU A 754 -0.06 -14.34 21.44
C LEU A 754 1.44 -14.06 21.37
N ALA A 755 1.92 -13.53 20.22
CA ALA A 755 3.26 -12.98 20.06
C ALA A 755 3.20 -11.45 20.16
N GLY A 756 3.82 -10.88 21.20
CA GLY A 756 3.61 -9.50 21.65
C GLY A 756 3.98 -8.40 20.65
N THR A 757 4.75 -8.72 19.60
CA THR A 757 5.16 -7.81 18.54
C THR A 757 4.53 -8.23 17.19
N PRO A 758 3.28 -7.89 16.89
CA PRO A 758 2.54 -8.45 15.76
C PRO A 758 3.06 -8.06 14.36
N ASN A 759 3.94 -7.06 14.25
CA ASN A 759 4.66 -6.71 13.01
C ASN A 759 6.10 -7.22 12.98
N ASP A 760 6.59 -7.82 14.07
CA ASP A 760 7.97 -8.26 14.17
C ASP A 760 8.06 -9.64 14.85
N PHE A 761 8.18 -10.68 14.05
CA PHE A 761 8.46 -12.04 14.47
C PHE A 761 9.96 -12.38 14.38
N GLY A 762 10.78 -11.38 14.06
CA GLY A 762 12.22 -11.48 14.10
C GLY A 762 12.76 -11.62 15.53
N ARG A 763 14.06 -11.71 15.64
CA ARG A 763 14.74 -11.95 16.93
C ARG A 763 14.70 -10.76 17.89
N MET A 764 14.29 -9.59 17.40
CA MET A 764 13.98 -8.41 18.24
C MET A 764 12.54 -8.41 18.77
N GLY A 765 11.69 -9.26 18.18
CA GLY A 765 10.31 -9.43 18.60
C GLY A 765 10.18 -10.29 19.87
N GLN A 766 8.98 -10.31 20.42
CA GLN A 766 8.64 -11.09 21.59
C GLN A 766 8.17 -12.50 21.19
N PRO A 767 8.68 -13.55 21.85
CA PRO A 767 8.18 -14.90 21.63
C PRO A 767 6.72 -15.03 22.09
N PRO A 768 5.95 -15.96 21.51
CA PRO A 768 4.56 -16.16 21.88
C PRO A 768 4.41 -16.72 23.29
N THR A 769 3.41 -16.26 24.02
CA THR A 769 3.05 -16.77 25.35
C THR A 769 2.54 -18.21 25.30
N HIS A 770 1.86 -18.56 24.20
CA HIS A 770 1.28 -19.88 23.93
C HIS A 770 1.73 -20.36 22.53
N PRO A 771 2.99 -20.79 22.36
CA PRO A 771 3.55 -21.12 21.03
C PRO A 771 2.79 -22.26 20.34
N GLN A 772 2.40 -23.29 21.08
CA GLN A 772 1.63 -24.41 20.54
C GLN A 772 0.23 -23.99 20.09
N LEU A 773 -0.44 -23.11 20.83
CA LEU A 773 -1.73 -22.56 20.41
C LEU A 773 -1.62 -21.74 19.13
N LEU A 774 -0.59 -20.89 19.02
CA LEU A 774 -0.35 -20.09 17.81
C LEU A 774 -0.13 -20.98 16.59
N ASP A 775 0.71 -22.01 16.71
CA ASP A 775 0.96 -22.97 15.63
C ASP A 775 -0.29 -23.76 15.26
N TRP A 776 -1.05 -24.20 16.27
CA TRP A 776 -2.30 -24.92 16.05
C TRP A 776 -3.32 -24.05 15.31
N LEU A 777 -3.52 -22.79 15.74
CA LEU A 777 -4.42 -21.84 15.08
C LEU A 777 -3.98 -21.54 13.65
N ALA A 778 -2.69 -21.35 13.41
CA ALA A 778 -2.13 -21.10 12.09
C ALA A 778 -2.39 -22.27 11.12
N VAL A 779 -2.18 -23.50 11.58
CA VAL A 779 -2.45 -24.71 10.78
C VAL A 779 -3.94 -24.93 10.60
N GLU A 780 -4.74 -24.74 11.64
CA GLU A 780 -6.20 -24.86 11.57
C GLU A 780 -6.77 -23.89 10.51
N PHE A 781 -6.43 -22.61 10.60
CA PHE A 781 -6.84 -21.62 9.63
C PHE A 781 -6.41 -21.97 8.20
N ARG A 782 -5.12 -22.34 8.01
CA ARG A 782 -4.57 -22.71 6.70
C ARG A 782 -5.31 -23.90 6.07
N ASP A 783 -5.56 -24.95 6.84
CA ASP A 783 -6.04 -26.22 6.33
C ASP A 783 -7.59 -26.32 6.28
N GLN A 784 -8.31 -25.46 7.01
CA GLN A 784 -9.79 -25.40 7.03
C GLN A 784 -10.35 -24.34 6.05
N GLY A 785 -9.75 -24.22 4.87
CA GLY A 785 -10.26 -23.35 3.81
C GLY A 785 -9.85 -21.87 3.93
N GLN A 786 -9.03 -21.50 4.92
CA GLN A 786 -8.52 -20.15 5.13
C GLN A 786 -9.65 -19.13 5.36
N SER A 787 -10.72 -19.57 5.98
CA SER A 787 -11.93 -18.81 6.28
C SER A 787 -11.75 -17.97 7.53
N PHE A 788 -11.82 -16.64 7.39
CA PHE A 788 -11.82 -15.73 8.54
C PHE A 788 -13.03 -15.98 9.45
N LYS A 789 -14.22 -16.18 8.87
CA LYS A 789 -15.44 -16.41 9.65
C LYS A 789 -15.36 -17.68 10.47
N ALA A 790 -14.77 -18.75 9.91
CA ALA A 790 -14.55 -19.99 10.66
C ALA A 790 -13.56 -19.79 11.82
N LEU A 791 -12.47 -19.02 11.61
CA LEU A 791 -11.51 -18.71 12.67
C LEU A 791 -12.15 -17.85 13.77
N HIS A 792 -12.90 -16.81 13.41
CA HIS A 792 -13.64 -16.00 14.38
C HIS A 792 -14.61 -16.85 15.19
N ARG A 793 -15.41 -17.64 14.50
CA ARG A 793 -16.37 -18.56 15.14
C ARG A 793 -15.68 -19.47 16.17
N LEU A 794 -14.56 -20.07 15.78
CA LEU A 794 -13.76 -20.95 16.66
C LEU A 794 -13.28 -20.21 17.91
N ILE A 795 -12.79 -18.98 17.75
CA ILE A 795 -12.28 -18.17 18.87
C ILE A 795 -13.42 -17.73 19.80
N VAL A 796 -14.45 -17.09 19.24
CA VAL A 796 -15.50 -16.47 20.08
C VAL A 796 -16.44 -17.50 20.72
N THR A 797 -16.47 -18.77 20.24
CA THR A 797 -17.21 -19.85 20.91
C THR A 797 -16.41 -20.55 22.01
N SER A 798 -15.12 -20.26 22.18
CA SER A 798 -14.28 -20.82 23.24
C SER A 798 -14.70 -20.34 24.62
N SER A 799 -14.42 -21.12 25.65
CA SER A 799 -14.59 -20.73 27.03
C SER A 799 -13.67 -19.59 27.43
N VAL A 800 -12.47 -19.55 26.81
CA VAL A 800 -11.49 -18.48 27.02
C VAL A 800 -12.08 -17.10 26.63
N TYR A 801 -12.79 -16.99 25.51
CA TYR A 801 -13.44 -15.75 25.10
C TYR A 801 -14.66 -15.40 25.95
N ARG A 802 -15.36 -16.39 26.41
CA ARG A 802 -16.64 -16.23 27.16
C ARG A 802 -16.46 -15.90 28.64
N GLN A 803 -15.22 -15.81 29.14
CA GLN A 803 -14.92 -15.46 30.53
C GLN A 803 -15.41 -14.06 30.91
N THR A 804 -15.69 -13.87 32.17
CA THR A 804 -15.83 -12.54 32.78
C THR A 804 -14.49 -11.80 32.82
N SER A 805 -14.52 -10.48 32.84
CA SER A 805 -13.35 -9.59 33.03
C SER A 805 -13.06 -9.33 34.53
N GLN A 806 -13.76 -9.98 35.47
CA GLN A 806 -13.61 -9.73 36.89
C GLN A 806 -12.17 -9.98 37.37
N HIS A 807 -11.73 -9.08 38.25
CA HIS A 807 -10.42 -9.15 38.87
C HIS A 807 -10.34 -10.25 39.90
N ASN A 808 -9.27 -11.03 39.89
CA ASN A 808 -8.90 -11.98 40.96
C ASN A 808 -7.53 -11.58 41.49
N GLU A 809 -7.46 -11.14 42.73
CA GLU A 809 -6.25 -10.60 43.33
C GLU A 809 -5.11 -11.62 43.42
N ALA A 810 -5.42 -12.89 43.66
CA ALA A 810 -4.43 -13.96 43.76
C ALA A 810 -3.79 -14.27 42.40
N PHE A 811 -4.56 -14.30 41.35
CA PHE A 811 -4.06 -14.50 39.99
C PHE A 811 -3.37 -13.25 39.44
N ALA A 812 -3.88 -12.06 39.70
CA ALA A 812 -3.26 -10.81 39.34
C ALA A 812 -1.90 -10.58 39.98
N ALA A 813 -1.68 -11.11 41.20
CA ALA A 813 -0.37 -11.07 41.84
C ALA A 813 0.69 -11.93 41.12
N GLN A 814 0.28 -12.95 40.37
CA GLN A 814 1.18 -13.82 39.58
C GLN A 814 1.27 -13.37 38.13
N ASP A 815 0.15 -12.97 37.54
CA ASP A 815 0.02 -12.56 36.13
C ASP A 815 -0.87 -11.30 36.03
N GLY A 816 -0.32 -10.16 36.47
CA GLY A 816 -1.03 -8.88 36.47
C GLY A 816 -1.45 -8.40 35.08
N SER A 817 -0.67 -8.75 34.05
CA SER A 817 -0.93 -8.41 32.63
C SER A 817 -1.87 -9.40 31.95
N ASN A 818 -2.34 -10.44 32.64
CA ASN A 818 -3.21 -11.48 32.08
C ASN A 818 -2.63 -12.18 30.82
N GLN A 819 -1.32 -12.43 30.81
CA GLN A 819 -0.64 -13.11 29.69
C GLN A 819 -1.14 -14.54 29.47
N TYR A 820 -1.57 -15.20 30.57
CA TYR A 820 -2.06 -16.57 30.52
C TYR A 820 -3.58 -16.68 30.32
N LEU A 821 -4.29 -15.52 30.20
CA LEU A 821 -5.73 -15.46 29.87
C LEU A 821 -6.64 -16.12 30.92
N TRP A 822 -6.33 -15.93 32.22
CA TRP A 822 -7.17 -16.42 33.29
C TRP A 822 -8.51 -15.66 33.43
N ARG A 823 -8.67 -14.48 32.77
CA ARG A 823 -9.92 -13.72 32.63
C ARG A 823 -10.01 -13.13 31.20
N MET A 824 -11.16 -12.58 30.82
CA MET A 824 -11.26 -11.73 29.66
C MET A 824 -10.59 -10.38 29.92
N ASN A 825 -9.94 -9.81 28.90
CA ASN A 825 -9.43 -8.44 28.98
C ASN A 825 -10.57 -7.44 28.82
N ARG A 826 -10.53 -6.40 29.62
CA ARG A 826 -11.38 -5.24 29.45
C ARG A 826 -10.70 -4.32 28.45
N ARG A 827 -11.43 -3.86 27.41
CA ARG A 827 -10.89 -2.94 26.40
C ARG A 827 -11.73 -1.67 26.29
N ARG A 828 -11.10 -0.56 25.90
CA ARG A 828 -11.82 0.61 25.47
C ARG A 828 -12.31 0.42 24.02
N LEU A 829 -13.47 1.00 23.69
CA LEU A 829 -13.92 1.11 22.31
C LEU A 829 -12.93 1.96 21.49
N GLU A 830 -12.68 1.56 20.26
CA GLU A 830 -11.88 2.32 19.31
C GLU A 830 -12.58 3.62 18.89
N ALA A 831 -11.85 4.61 18.42
CA ALA A 831 -12.37 5.91 18.03
C ALA A 831 -13.56 5.80 17.06
N GLU A 832 -13.49 4.89 16.08
CA GLU A 832 -14.56 4.62 15.14
C GLU A 832 -15.77 3.96 15.81
N GLU A 833 -15.56 3.03 16.73
CA GLU A 833 -16.62 2.39 17.50
C GLU A 833 -17.35 3.43 18.40
N ILE A 834 -16.59 4.33 19.04
CA ILE A 834 -17.16 5.41 19.86
C ILE A 834 -18.03 6.32 18.99
N ARG A 835 -17.49 6.84 17.88
CA ARG A 835 -18.22 7.74 17.00
C ARG A 835 -19.47 7.08 16.39
N ASP A 836 -19.34 5.85 15.91
CA ASP A 836 -20.46 5.09 15.33
C ASP A 836 -21.52 4.75 16.37
N SER A 837 -21.12 4.46 17.62
CA SER A 837 -22.04 4.23 18.75
C SER A 837 -22.82 5.49 19.11
N ILE A 838 -22.16 6.65 19.14
CA ILE A 838 -22.80 7.93 19.41
C ILE A 838 -23.85 8.24 18.33
N LEU A 839 -23.52 8.04 17.05
CA LEU A 839 -24.46 8.18 15.95
C LEU A 839 -25.62 7.18 16.04
N SER A 840 -25.35 5.94 16.44
CA SER A 840 -26.37 4.91 16.63
C SER A 840 -27.35 5.27 17.75
N VAL A 841 -26.83 5.65 18.91
CA VAL A 841 -27.62 6.00 20.10
C VAL A 841 -28.44 7.26 19.86
N SER A 842 -27.89 8.26 19.18
CA SER A 842 -28.62 9.49 18.82
C SER A 842 -29.63 9.29 17.68
N GLY A 843 -29.67 8.11 17.06
CA GLY A 843 -30.57 7.82 15.93
C GLY A 843 -30.16 8.46 14.61
N GLN A 844 -28.91 8.92 14.50
CA GLN A 844 -28.38 9.62 13.32
C GLN A 844 -27.55 8.76 12.38
N LEU A 845 -27.27 7.50 12.76
CA LEU A 845 -26.36 6.63 11.99
C LEU A 845 -26.95 6.25 10.63
N ASP A 846 -26.26 6.67 9.55
CA ASP A 846 -26.53 6.20 8.19
C ASP A 846 -25.71 4.93 7.91
N LEU A 847 -26.41 3.83 7.68
CA LEU A 847 -25.84 2.52 7.40
C LEU A 847 -25.53 2.27 5.91
N LYS A 848 -25.53 3.32 5.07
CA LYS A 848 -25.17 3.21 3.65
C LYS A 848 -23.74 2.72 3.50
N MET A 849 -23.57 1.62 2.75
CA MET A 849 -22.27 0.99 2.48
C MET A 849 -21.66 1.49 1.18
N GLY A 850 -20.33 1.46 1.13
CA GLY A 850 -19.54 1.67 -0.09
C GLY A 850 -19.54 3.09 -0.65
N GLY A 851 -18.81 3.27 -1.73
CA GLY A 851 -18.71 4.55 -2.44
C GLY A 851 -17.72 5.54 -1.83
N PRO A 852 -17.58 6.72 -2.42
CA PRO A 852 -16.64 7.75 -1.97
C PRO A 852 -16.77 8.07 -0.49
N GLY A 853 -15.63 8.44 0.13
CA GLY A 853 -15.58 8.89 1.50
C GLY A 853 -16.28 10.24 1.70
N TYR A 854 -16.83 10.47 2.92
CA TYR A 854 -17.34 11.76 3.33
C TYR A 854 -16.28 12.58 4.06
N TYR A 855 -16.36 13.90 3.95
CA TYR A 855 -15.42 14.83 4.58
C TYR A 855 -15.90 15.26 5.97
N LEU A 856 -14.95 15.39 6.90
CA LEU A 856 -15.13 16.03 8.21
C LEU A 856 -14.39 17.37 8.28
N PHE A 857 -14.14 17.99 7.14
CA PHE A 857 -13.40 19.25 6.98
C PHE A 857 -13.94 20.04 5.78
N ALA A 858 -13.68 21.33 5.74
CA ALA A 858 -13.81 22.11 4.52
C ALA A 858 -12.48 22.04 3.74
N LEU A 859 -12.53 21.65 2.47
CA LEU A 859 -11.34 21.55 1.61
C LEU A 859 -11.09 22.89 0.93
N GLU A 860 -9.89 23.45 1.14
CA GLU A 860 -9.43 24.67 0.49
C GLU A 860 -8.18 24.41 -0.36
N LYS A 861 -8.00 25.18 -1.44
CA LYS A 861 -6.82 25.15 -2.34
C LYS A 861 -6.48 23.76 -2.88
N ALA A 862 -7.47 22.95 -3.20
CA ALA A 862 -7.32 21.55 -3.61
C ALA A 862 -6.30 21.34 -4.76
N GLU A 863 -6.18 22.28 -5.69
CA GLU A 863 -5.35 22.18 -6.89
C GLU A 863 -3.84 22.29 -6.59
N HIS A 864 -3.40 23.14 -5.65
CA HIS A 864 -1.98 23.40 -5.42
C HIS A 864 -1.44 22.80 -4.13
N SER A 865 -2.01 23.17 -3.01
CA SER A 865 -1.64 22.70 -1.68
C SER A 865 -2.92 22.55 -0.87
N PRO A 866 -3.51 21.36 -0.80
CA PRO A 866 -4.75 21.15 -0.10
C PRO A 866 -4.67 21.54 1.37
N HIS A 867 -5.69 22.25 1.86
CA HIS A 867 -5.85 22.61 3.27
C HIS A 867 -7.13 21.96 3.77
N TYR A 868 -7.04 21.26 4.89
CA TYR A 868 -8.11 20.45 5.47
C TYR A 868 -8.60 21.12 6.76
N GLU A 869 -9.61 21.99 6.63
CA GLU A 869 -10.08 22.89 7.70
C GLU A 869 -11.17 22.24 8.54
N TYR A 870 -10.80 21.39 9.50
CA TYR A 870 -11.72 20.65 10.38
C TYR A 870 -12.60 21.57 11.21
N HIS A 871 -12.13 22.75 11.62
CA HIS A 871 -12.88 23.71 12.43
C HIS A 871 -14.03 24.40 11.68
N LYS A 872 -14.07 24.28 10.35
CA LYS A 872 -15.15 24.83 9.49
C LYS A 872 -16.21 23.79 9.15
N PHE A 873 -16.05 22.58 9.61
CA PHE A 873 -16.99 21.49 9.36
C PHE A 873 -18.23 21.63 10.26
N ASP A 874 -19.42 21.40 9.69
CA ASP A 874 -20.68 21.37 10.41
C ASP A 874 -21.03 19.92 10.80
N PRO A 875 -20.95 19.55 12.08
CA PRO A 875 -21.26 18.21 12.52
C PRO A 875 -22.76 17.84 12.44
N SER A 876 -23.64 18.77 12.14
CA SER A 876 -25.08 18.51 11.92
C SER A 876 -25.39 18.04 10.49
N ASP A 877 -24.39 18.08 9.56
CA ASP A 877 -24.57 17.64 8.18
C ASP A 877 -24.78 16.11 8.11
N PRO A 878 -25.99 15.63 7.71
CA PRO A 878 -26.30 14.21 7.64
C PRO A 878 -25.37 13.42 6.67
N ALA A 879 -24.78 14.09 5.70
CA ALA A 879 -23.83 13.43 4.78
C ALA A 879 -22.61 12.84 5.50
N SER A 880 -22.29 13.38 6.69
CA SER A 880 -21.19 12.91 7.54
C SER A 880 -21.60 11.83 8.55
N HIS A 881 -22.87 11.48 8.65
CA HIS A 881 -23.37 10.54 9.67
C HIS A 881 -23.22 9.06 9.27
N ARG A 882 -22.54 8.76 8.19
CA ARG A 882 -22.17 7.41 7.82
C ARG A 882 -21.16 6.81 8.80
N ARG A 883 -21.01 5.49 8.77
CA ARG A 883 -20.01 4.77 9.57
C ARG A 883 -18.59 5.33 9.33
N SER A 884 -17.81 5.39 10.40
CA SER A 884 -16.47 5.99 10.42
C SER A 884 -15.48 5.35 9.45
N ILE A 885 -15.68 4.09 9.03
CA ILE A 885 -14.86 3.44 7.99
C ILE A 885 -14.95 4.14 6.63
N TYR A 886 -16.04 4.86 6.37
CA TYR A 886 -16.24 5.62 5.13
C TYR A 886 -15.79 7.09 5.24
N ARG A 887 -15.18 7.49 6.34
CA ARG A 887 -14.55 8.79 6.50
C ARG A 887 -13.41 8.95 5.52
N PHE A 888 -13.28 10.11 4.89
CA PHE A 888 -12.11 10.48 4.10
C PHE A 888 -10.92 10.71 5.05
N ILE A 889 -9.86 9.92 4.87
CA ILE A 889 -8.69 9.92 5.76
C ILE A 889 -7.59 10.76 5.16
N VAL A 890 -7.25 11.87 5.84
CA VAL A 890 -6.14 12.75 5.51
C VAL A 890 -4.89 12.31 6.27
N ARG A 891 -3.80 12.10 5.54
CA ARG A 891 -2.56 11.55 6.11
C ARG A 891 -1.74 12.58 6.88
N SER A 892 -1.49 13.76 6.28
CA SER A 892 -0.63 14.80 6.88
C SER A 892 -1.33 15.63 7.97
N GLN A 893 -2.66 15.66 7.94
CA GLN A 893 -3.49 16.40 8.88
C GLN A 893 -4.64 15.50 9.36
N PRO A 894 -4.37 14.56 10.27
CA PRO A 894 -5.41 13.66 10.78
C PRO A 894 -6.48 14.43 11.53
N ASP A 895 -7.70 13.84 11.54
CA ASP A 895 -8.86 14.40 12.24
C ASP A 895 -8.57 14.57 13.74
N PRO A 896 -8.64 15.79 14.30
CA PRO A 896 -8.27 16.04 15.70
C PRO A 896 -9.15 15.29 16.72
N TYR A 897 -10.44 15.10 16.42
CA TYR A 897 -11.34 14.35 17.31
C TYR A 897 -10.96 12.87 17.34
N MET A 898 -10.79 12.26 16.17
CA MET A 898 -10.45 10.85 16.05
C MET A 898 -9.04 10.57 16.63
N THR A 899 -8.07 11.44 16.38
CA THR A 899 -6.71 11.34 16.93
C THR A 899 -6.70 11.44 18.46
N THR A 900 -7.52 12.33 19.02
CA THR A 900 -7.66 12.43 20.49
C THR A 900 -8.17 11.11 21.10
N LEU A 901 -8.92 10.31 20.34
CA LEU A 901 -9.44 9.00 20.75
C LEU A 901 -8.54 7.83 20.33
N ASP A 902 -7.26 8.07 20.04
CA ASP A 902 -6.26 7.07 19.65
C ASP A 902 -6.57 6.37 18.31
N CYS A 903 -7.17 7.09 17.35
CA CYS A 903 -7.31 6.57 16.00
C CYS A 903 -5.93 6.30 15.38
N ALA A 904 -5.81 5.22 14.60
CA ALA A 904 -4.56 4.85 13.95
C ALA A 904 -3.99 5.98 13.07
N ASP A 905 -2.67 6.16 13.13
CA ASP A 905 -1.92 7.02 12.21
C ASP A 905 -1.74 6.30 10.86
N SER A 906 -2.36 6.82 9.82
CA SER A 906 -2.27 6.24 8.46
C SER A 906 -0.90 6.43 7.79
N SER A 907 0.05 7.13 8.41
CA SER A 907 1.41 7.28 7.91
C SER A 907 2.29 6.06 8.19
N GLN A 908 1.89 5.22 9.14
CA GLN A 908 2.61 4.02 9.55
C GLN A 908 1.68 2.82 9.70
N SER A 909 2.26 1.61 9.62
CA SER A 909 1.50 0.39 9.91
C SER A 909 1.16 0.33 11.39
N THR A 910 -0.13 0.22 11.70
CA THR A 910 -0.63 0.15 13.08
C THR A 910 -1.23 -1.24 13.34
N PRO A 911 -0.40 -2.21 13.74
CA PRO A 911 -0.87 -3.58 14.00
C PRO A 911 -1.63 -3.71 15.32
N LYS A 912 -1.36 -2.81 16.28
CA LYS A 912 -2.04 -2.66 17.55
C LYS A 912 -2.20 -1.17 17.81
N ARG A 913 -3.40 -0.73 18.15
CA ARG A 913 -3.67 0.66 18.53
C ARG A 913 -3.22 0.93 19.95
N ASP A 914 -2.83 2.17 20.21
CA ASP A 914 -2.62 2.64 21.57
C ASP A 914 -3.97 2.76 22.30
N GLU A 915 -3.98 2.47 23.59
CA GLU A 915 -5.08 2.76 24.50
C GLU A 915 -4.57 3.70 25.59
N THR A 916 -4.78 5.00 25.37
CA THR A 916 -4.41 6.00 26.38
C THR A 916 -5.64 6.41 27.20
N LEU A 917 -5.42 6.80 28.44
CA LEU A 917 -6.45 7.38 29.30
C LEU A 917 -6.02 8.78 29.71
N THR A 918 -6.58 9.78 29.03
CA THR A 918 -6.19 11.17 29.21
C THR A 918 -7.38 12.08 29.57
N ALA A 919 -7.10 13.14 30.32
CA ALA A 919 -8.10 14.17 30.61
C ALA A 919 -8.61 14.85 29.33
N LEU A 920 -7.78 14.91 28.27
CA LEU A 920 -8.15 15.48 26.99
C LEU A 920 -9.22 14.65 26.27
N GLN A 921 -9.14 13.33 26.36
CA GLN A 921 -10.18 12.42 25.83
C GLN A 921 -11.53 12.66 26.52
N ALA A 922 -11.54 12.65 27.85
CA ALA A 922 -12.77 12.95 28.62
C ALA A 922 -13.34 14.32 28.29
N LEU A 923 -12.46 15.33 28.16
CA LEU A 923 -12.88 16.69 27.81
C LEU A 923 -13.42 16.76 26.37
N SER A 924 -12.81 16.03 25.43
CA SER A 924 -13.27 15.95 24.05
C SER A 924 -14.63 15.27 23.94
N MET A 925 -14.83 14.16 24.67
CA MET A 925 -16.11 13.47 24.76
C MET A 925 -17.23 14.32 25.38
N LEU A 926 -16.91 15.36 26.16
CA LEU A 926 -17.90 16.28 26.71
C LEU A 926 -18.15 17.51 25.82
N ASN A 927 -17.13 18.05 25.15
CA ASN A 927 -17.19 19.41 24.61
C ASN A 927 -16.96 19.50 23.10
N ASN A 928 -16.58 18.41 22.41
CA ASN A 928 -16.41 18.46 20.97
C ASN A 928 -17.75 18.84 20.29
N PRO A 929 -17.76 19.72 19.27
CA PRO A 929 -18.99 20.10 18.57
C PRO A 929 -19.83 18.93 18.08
N PHE A 930 -19.20 17.84 17.61
CA PHE A 930 -19.89 16.61 17.23
C PHE A 930 -20.68 16.01 18.40
N GLN A 931 -20.05 15.95 19.60
CA GLN A 931 -20.70 15.44 20.81
C GLN A 931 -21.91 16.27 21.23
N LEU A 932 -21.80 17.61 21.14
CA LEU A 932 -22.88 18.52 21.48
C LEU A 932 -24.08 18.32 20.56
N VAL A 933 -23.85 18.30 19.26
CA VAL A 933 -24.91 18.09 18.26
C VAL A 933 -25.56 16.72 18.42
N MET A 934 -24.78 15.67 18.66
CA MET A 934 -25.33 14.34 18.86
C MET A 934 -26.08 14.19 20.20
N ALA A 935 -25.68 14.89 21.24
CA ALA A 935 -26.43 14.92 22.51
C ALA A 935 -27.79 15.61 22.36
N GLU A 936 -27.89 16.68 21.56
CA GLU A 936 -29.14 17.31 21.21
C GLU A 936 -30.05 16.36 20.40
N ALA A 937 -29.52 15.71 19.37
CA ALA A 937 -30.24 14.70 18.60
C ALA A 937 -30.72 13.52 19.46
N PHE A 938 -29.88 13.08 20.41
CA PHE A 938 -30.24 12.03 21.35
C PHE A 938 -31.41 12.46 22.27
N ALA A 939 -31.34 13.65 22.83
CA ALA A 939 -32.44 14.17 23.64
C ALA A 939 -33.75 14.28 22.84
N GLN A 940 -33.71 14.79 21.60
CA GLN A 940 -34.86 14.82 20.70
C GLN A 940 -35.44 13.44 20.42
N ARG A 941 -34.59 12.46 20.22
CA ARG A 941 -35.00 11.06 20.08
C ARG A 941 -35.74 10.57 21.32
N LEU A 942 -35.21 10.79 22.51
CA LEU A 942 -35.83 10.37 23.76
C LEU A 942 -37.19 11.05 23.99
N GLU A 943 -37.29 12.34 23.71
CA GLU A 943 -38.56 13.09 23.77
C GLU A 943 -39.60 12.55 22.79
N SER A 944 -39.19 12.06 21.64
CA SER A 944 -40.11 11.49 20.65
C SER A 944 -40.53 10.03 20.96
N GLU A 945 -39.67 9.26 21.63
CA GLU A 945 -39.89 7.83 21.90
C GLU A 945 -40.51 7.57 23.31
N ALA A 946 -40.43 8.53 24.27
CA ALA A 946 -40.94 8.38 25.63
C ALA A 946 -41.64 9.67 26.14
N ASN A 947 -42.80 9.49 26.85
CA ASN A 947 -43.65 10.59 27.24
C ASN A 947 -43.28 11.20 28.60
N THR A 948 -42.66 10.47 29.50
CA THR A 948 -42.28 10.94 30.81
C THR A 948 -40.76 11.01 30.97
N LEU A 949 -40.31 11.90 31.88
CA LEU A 949 -38.87 12.03 32.13
C LEU A 949 -38.26 10.72 32.63
N ASP A 950 -38.96 9.98 33.47
CA ASP A 950 -38.50 8.69 34.01
C ASP A 950 -38.36 7.66 32.87
N ASP A 951 -39.33 7.57 31.95
CA ASP A 951 -39.25 6.68 30.79
C ASP A 951 -38.12 7.10 29.85
N GLN A 952 -37.92 8.41 29.66
CA GLN A 952 -36.78 8.94 28.83
C GLN A 952 -35.44 8.55 29.44
N ILE A 953 -35.27 8.58 30.73
CA ILE A 953 -34.05 8.18 31.45
C ILE A 953 -33.83 6.69 31.32
N ASP A 954 -34.85 5.88 31.56
CA ASP A 954 -34.75 4.43 31.41
C ASP A 954 -34.38 4.04 29.97
N HIS A 955 -35.00 4.71 29.01
CA HIS A 955 -34.69 4.50 27.60
C HIS A 955 -33.27 4.97 27.21
N ALA A 956 -32.80 6.10 27.79
CA ALA A 956 -31.44 6.57 27.57
C ALA A 956 -30.40 5.59 28.07
N ILE A 957 -30.58 5.03 29.26
CA ILE A 957 -29.70 4.01 29.86
C ILE A 957 -29.74 2.73 29.02
N TRP A 958 -30.93 2.33 28.57
CA TRP A 958 -31.08 1.17 27.70
C TRP A 958 -30.36 1.33 26.37
N LEU A 959 -30.47 2.49 25.72
CA LEU A 959 -29.78 2.78 24.45
C LEU A 959 -28.26 2.86 24.60
N THR A 960 -27.77 3.44 25.69
CA THR A 960 -26.32 3.66 25.90
C THR A 960 -25.62 2.44 26.52
N LEU A 961 -26.24 1.84 27.54
CA LEU A 961 -25.61 0.83 28.38
C LEU A 961 -26.20 -0.59 28.16
N GLY A 962 -27.32 -0.72 27.46
CA GLY A 962 -27.97 -1.99 27.18
C GLY A 962 -28.54 -2.70 28.43
N ARG A 963 -28.91 -1.94 29.47
CA ARG A 963 -29.50 -2.43 30.70
C ARG A 963 -30.56 -1.48 31.24
N SER A 964 -31.37 -1.97 32.16
CA SER A 964 -32.30 -1.12 32.89
C SER A 964 -31.56 -0.26 33.92
N SER A 965 -32.11 0.91 34.23
CA SER A 965 -31.67 1.73 35.35
C SER A 965 -31.96 1.05 36.69
N ASN A 966 -31.15 1.34 37.71
CA ASN A 966 -31.53 1.06 39.09
C ASN A 966 -32.25 2.28 39.67
N GLU A 967 -32.90 2.09 40.87
CA GLU A 967 -33.67 3.16 41.49
C GLU A 967 -32.83 4.41 41.83
N THR A 968 -31.59 4.22 42.21
CA THR A 968 -30.67 5.32 42.56
C THR A 968 -30.28 6.09 41.27
N GLU A 969 -29.87 5.42 40.22
CA GLU A 969 -29.55 6.04 38.95
C GLU A 969 -30.75 6.82 38.40
N ARG A 970 -31.94 6.25 38.40
CA ARG A 970 -33.15 6.91 37.93
C ARG A 970 -33.42 8.20 38.69
N ARG A 971 -33.36 8.18 39.99
CA ARG A 971 -33.57 9.36 40.86
C ARG A 971 -32.50 10.44 40.65
N GLU A 972 -31.25 10.05 40.58
CA GLU A 972 -30.13 11.00 40.40
C GLU A 972 -30.15 11.62 39.03
N TYR A 973 -30.36 10.83 37.97
CA TYR A 973 -30.45 11.34 36.60
C TYR A 973 -31.71 12.17 36.37
N ALA A 974 -32.86 11.83 36.98
CA ALA A 974 -34.05 12.69 36.96
C ALA A 974 -33.80 14.05 37.61
N THR A 975 -33.16 14.05 38.80
CA THR A 975 -32.75 15.29 39.45
C THR A 975 -31.80 16.12 38.60
N PHE A 976 -30.80 15.50 38.01
CA PHE A 976 -29.85 16.15 37.13
C PHE A 976 -30.55 16.74 35.85
N ALA A 977 -31.39 15.96 35.20
CA ALA A 977 -32.12 16.39 34.00
C ALA A 977 -33.10 17.53 34.29
N GLN A 978 -33.76 17.50 35.44
CA GLN A 978 -34.64 18.61 35.91
C GLN A 978 -33.87 19.93 36.10
N GLN A 979 -32.66 19.86 36.62
CA GLN A 979 -31.81 21.03 36.91
C GLN A 979 -31.08 21.56 35.71
N HIS A 980 -30.61 20.69 34.82
CA HIS A 980 -29.68 21.02 33.74
C HIS A 980 -30.20 20.74 32.33
N GLY A 981 -31.34 20.06 32.21
CA GLY A 981 -31.95 19.66 30.93
C GLY A 981 -31.50 18.28 30.46
N LEU A 982 -32.36 17.64 29.66
CA LEU A 982 -32.16 16.28 29.12
C LEU A 982 -30.92 16.20 28.22
N VAL A 983 -30.61 17.24 27.45
CA VAL A 983 -29.41 17.31 26.60
C VAL A 983 -28.12 17.14 27.43
N GLN A 984 -28.05 17.75 28.62
CA GLN A 984 -26.86 17.65 29.48
C GLN A 984 -26.75 16.25 30.08
N LEU A 985 -27.86 15.60 30.39
CA LEU A 985 -27.86 14.19 30.82
C LEU A 985 -27.33 13.29 29.66
N CYS A 986 -27.80 13.52 28.43
CA CYS A 986 -27.31 12.79 27.25
C CYS A 986 -25.79 12.92 27.09
N ARG A 987 -25.22 14.13 27.26
CA ARG A 987 -23.76 14.34 27.24
C ARG A 987 -23.02 13.52 28.29
N VAL A 988 -23.57 13.46 29.51
CA VAL A 988 -22.97 12.68 30.62
C VAL A 988 -23.00 11.20 30.29
N LEU A 989 -24.15 10.69 29.80
CA LEU A 989 -24.28 9.26 29.46
C LEU A 989 -23.31 8.83 28.36
N LEU A 990 -23.14 9.64 27.32
CA LEU A 990 -22.20 9.36 26.22
C LEU A 990 -20.70 9.41 26.65
N ASN A 991 -20.39 9.96 27.84
CA ASN A 991 -19.02 10.04 28.38
C ASN A 991 -18.79 9.08 29.55
N GLN A 992 -19.74 8.19 29.86
CA GLN A 992 -19.56 7.21 30.93
C GLN A 992 -18.58 6.11 30.58
N SER A 993 -17.82 5.63 31.56
CA SER A 993 -16.90 4.49 31.36
C SER A 993 -17.64 3.25 30.85
N GLU A 994 -18.85 2.95 31.36
CA GLU A 994 -19.65 1.80 30.89
C GLU A 994 -20.09 1.92 29.42
N PHE A 995 -20.17 3.16 28.88
CA PHE A 995 -20.43 3.38 27.45
C PHE A 995 -19.20 3.10 26.59
N VAL A 996 -18.02 3.54 27.03
CA VAL A 996 -16.79 3.49 26.24
C VAL A 996 -15.91 2.26 26.47
N TYR A 997 -16.21 1.43 27.48
CA TYR A 997 -15.47 0.19 27.76
C TYR A 997 -16.33 -1.04 27.55
N LEU A 998 -15.67 -2.13 27.14
CA LEU A 998 -16.22 -3.48 27.04
C LEU A 998 -15.59 -4.36 28.12
N ASP A 999 -16.47 -5.08 28.82
CA ASP A 999 -16.10 -6.13 29.77
C ASP A 999 -15.90 -7.49 29.10
#